data_cf8a9d7aab6c019f7a3a7db16e5223a0
#
_entry.id   cf8a9d7aab6c019f7a3a7db16e5223a0
#
_cell.length_a   1.000
_cell.length_b   1.000
_cell.length_c   1.000
_cell.angle_alpha   90.00
_cell.angle_beta   90.00
_cell.angle_gamma   90.00
#
_symmetry.space_group_name_H-M   'P 1'
#
loop_
_entity.id
_entity.type
_entity.pdbx_description
1 polymer ?
#
loop_
_entity_poly.entity_id
_entity_poly.type
_entity_poly.pdbx_seq_one_letter_code
_entity_poly.pdbx_strand_id
1 'polypeptide(L)'
;GTGSNNVAIKWEQFNIANCETVNFKNMANVLNYVTGNTKSEIYGALNGQNVNVFLLNPNGILFGKGAAVNVGSLHASTGKMTDAAINGFNGTPAIDLSSVTADVLNLGAIRADKVTIEGANISLGNAADIKKQNGDAIAAADQANYILKAEGTINVGYETIGTKNISIIENGVSTEHAIRDYSAGAVEKGSTLFTGKKLNGSEANNVNDCMLISDIYELQSIQDNRAGRYMLTKDIDGAATKNWNSGAGFKTLFNDSALKFMGVFDGAGYTISDLYINSSTGKYGGLFGVSAGKIANVQLSGIDYNFTGGIEAIGGIVGYNVGSSGGLAGSVRNVQASGKITASNLTAVFAHIGGIVGTNASTVAGASGTPTPTNAMCIIKDAVSKVDITASGNTNIYAGGIAGNNSYSEVYNETGVIENVKNEGAISVTDSSQAKTGGIVGNNAGQVSKAENTGAVTGTWHVGGILGYSNNSKNTAVINSELHNSGTVTGIGAFSYVGGIVGQVFQGKFDDLSNGGTVTVNAANTGYAGGIIGHNSSTNSSGSFTNLSNSGAITGNVTNAGYAGGIFGENDAALEFEKFNNSGTIKGNGWIGGIIGYNNGGAIKNSYNTGVVAGTGAGTLQLLAGGIVGNNNSGSITNVYNTGAVSADKGTSTKTCFAGGIIAGNKGPIKNAYNMSSVTVENGAIGKGIVAAGNGTITNAFYFNPSTQRYYDYDGAEYTSTEAFNQSFMEGAAASGEQAAWLGYSDGQTTPQLQAFLSPLDVSIGNIEVEITDGDIYTGLAQAIIDKLTAMGVEFDASKIKAVEVKEAGTYDLSSLLYSTQDGYKITIGDGGKLTVTVNAKKPEVPPVDPPIGPSVINDAAY
;
A
#
# COMPACT_ATOMS: atom_id res chain seq x y z
N GLY A 1 39.81 9.08 16.22
CA GLY A 1 39.78 10.42 15.66
C GLY A 1 39.84 11.47 16.75
N THR A 2 40.98 12.06 16.88
CA THR A 2 41.22 13.20 17.75
C THR A 2 40.73 14.45 17.04
N GLY A 3 39.69 15.11 17.54
CA GLY A 3 39.51 16.51 17.32
C GLY A 3 38.22 17.09 16.74
N SER A 4 37.18 16.35 16.45
CA SER A 4 35.91 17.03 16.11
C SER A 4 34.91 16.84 17.24
N ASN A 5 34.44 17.95 17.82
CA ASN A 5 33.36 17.92 18.81
C ASN A 5 32.00 17.50 18.20
N ASN A 6 31.95 17.25 16.87
CA ASN A 6 30.77 16.87 16.13
C ASN A 6 30.96 15.47 15.54
N VAL A 7 30.03 14.57 15.79
CA VAL A 7 30.07 13.18 15.31
C VAL A 7 28.76 12.86 14.60
N ALA A 8 28.83 12.33 13.38
CA ALA A 8 27.67 11.77 12.68
C ALA A 8 27.82 10.26 12.56
N ILE A 9 26.78 9.53 12.91
CA ILE A 9 26.73 8.06 12.87
C ILE A 9 25.52 7.66 12.02
N LYS A 10 25.75 6.83 11.00
CA LYS A 10 24.70 6.18 10.24
C LYS A 10 24.40 4.82 10.86
N TRP A 11 23.14 4.56 11.10
CA TRP A 11 22.65 3.32 11.67
C TRP A 11 21.70 2.65 10.67
N GLU A 12 21.77 1.35 10.53
CA GLU A 12 20.69 0.62 9.88
C GLU A 12 19.43 0.61 10.78
N GLN A 13 19.65 0.40 12.08
CA GLN A 13 18.62 0.52 13.12
C GLN A 13 19.22 1.19 14.35
N PHE A 14 18.48 2.07 14.99
CA PHE A 14 18.85 2.68 16.27
C PHE A 14 17.76 2.39 17.30
N ASN A 15 17.94 1.31 18.04
CA ASN A 15 17.05 0.86 19.11
C ASN A 15 17.82 0.73 20.40
N ILE A 16 17.14 0.97 21.54
CA ILE A 16 17.70 0.75 22.88
C ILE A 16 16.68 -0.10 23.64
N ALA A 17 16.99 -1.37 23.87
CA ALA A 17 16.08 -2.27 24.57
C ALA A 17 15.96 -1.91 26.05
N ASN A 18 14.93 -2.44 26.70
CA ASN A 18 14.75 -2.29 28.13
C ASN A 18 16.01 -2.78 28.87
N CYS A 19 16.47 -2.03 29.86
CA CYS A 19 17.73 -2.26 30.62
C CYS A 19 19.04 -2.04 29.83
N GLU A 20 18.98 -1.62 28.58
CA GLU A 20 20.16 -1.19 27.82
C GLU A 20 20.45 0.29 28.03
N THR A 21 21.72 0.66 27.85
CA THR A 21 22.15 2.06 28.00
C THR A 21 23.11 2.45 26.88
N VAL A 22 22.80 3.52 26.19
CA VAL A 22 23.72 4.21 25.27
C VAL A 22 24.26 5.46 25.95
N ASN A 23 25.59 5.60 25.98
CA ASN A 23 26.26 6.76 26.61
C ASN A 23 27.10 7.48 25.55
N PHE A 24 26.83 8.73 25.34
CA PHE A 24 27.66 9.64 24.54
C PHE A 24 28.62 10.41 25.46
N LYS A 25 29.91 10.34 25.19
CA LYS A 25 30.96 10.96 26.00
C LYS A 25 32.01 11.64 25.12
N ASN A 26 32.59 12.72 25.60
CA ASN A 26 33.72 13.43 24.97
C ASN A 26 33.36 13.98 23.56
N MET A 27 32.12 14.42 23.39
CA MET A 27 31.66 15.09 22.17
C MET A 27 30.68 16.21 22.55
N ALA A 28 30.58 17.24 21.70
CA ALA A 28 29.60 18.32 21.91
C ALA A 28 28.28 18.02 21.20
N ASN A 29 28.36 17.44 19.98
CA ASN A 29 27.19 17.14 19.16
C ASN A 29 27.30 15.74 18.56
N VAL A 30 26.22 14.96 18.62
CA VAL A 30 26.13 13.66 17.99
C VAL A 30 24.87 13.55 17.16
N LEU A 31 25.04 13.29 15.87
CA LEU A 31 23.95 12.98 14.92
C LEU A 31 23.85 11.46 14.76
N ASN A 32 22.69 10.91 15.14
CA ASN A 32 22.33 9.52 14.89
C ASN A 32 21.29 9.50 13.77
N TYR A 33 21.68 9.13 12.57
CA TYR A 33 20.82 9.05 11.40
C TYR A 33 20.52 7.60 11.05
N VAL A 34 19.23 7.23 10.98
CA VAL A 34 18.79 5.87 10.65
C VAL A 34 18.53 5.78 9.13
N THR A 35 19.22 4.84 8.49
CA THR A 35 19.13 4.57 7.04
C THR A 35 18.21 3.41 6.68
N GLY A 36 17.89 2.52 7.64
CA GLY A 36 16.97 1.40 7.44
C GLY A 36 15.51 1.84 7.38
N ASN A 37 14.62 0.88 7.27
CA ASN A 37 13.18 1.08 7.02
C ASN A 37 12.28 0.86 8.25
N THR A 38 12.87 0.74 9.45
CA THR A 38 12.12 0.55 10.71
C THR A 38 12.20 1.79 11.59
N LYS A 39 11.15 2.04 12.40
CA LYS A 39 11.18 3.11 13.40
C LYS A 39 12.26 2.86 14.46
N SER A 40 12.72 3.91 15.12
CA SER A 40 13.56 3.81 16.33
C SER A 40 12.70 3.53 17.54
N GLU A 41 13.07 2.51 18.32
CA GLU A 41 12.40 2.12 19.55
C GLU A 41 13.37 2.20 20.73
N ILE A 42 13.15 3.20 21.58
CA ILE A 42 13.99 3.50 22.73
C ILE A 42 13.21 3.14 23.99
N TYR A 43 13.56 2.03 24.63
CA TYR A 43 12.97 1.57 25.89
C TYR A 43 13.95 1.69 27.07
N GLY A 44 15.25 1.84 26.80
CA GLY A 44 16.34 1.94 27.75
C GLY A 44 16.83 3.37 27.95
N ALA A 45 18.05 3.50 28.43
CA ALA A 45 18.66 4.80 28.77
C ALA A 45 19.49 5.36 27.59
N LEU A 46 19.30 6.65 27.29
CA LEU A 46 20.11 7.43 26.36
C LEU A 46 20.75 8.60 27.12
N ASN A 47 22.04 8.50 27.41
CA ASN A 47 22.75 9.47 28.22
C ASN A 47 23.80 10.24 27.41
N GLY A 48 23.93 11.52 27.73
CA GLY A 48 24.94 12.40 27.15
C GLY A 48 24.98 13.71 27.91
N GLN A 49 25.57 13.72 29.15
CA GLN A 49 25.64 14.93 29.93
C GLN A 49 26.36 16.03 29.14
N ASN A 50 25.69 17.17 28.95
CA ASN A 50 26.14 18.32 28.16
C ASN A 50 26.37 18.01 26.66
N VAL A 51 25.83 16.88 26.13
CA VAL A 51 25.90 16.54 24.71
C VAL A 51 24.61 16.93 24.03
N ASN A 52 24.70 17.54 22.86
CA ASN A 52 23.56 17.76 21.98
C ASN A 52 23.34 16.51 21.14
N VAL A 53 22.23 15.82 21.38
CA VAL A 53 21.88 14.58 20.69
C VAL A 53 20.83 14.85 19.63
N PHE A 54 21.15 14.54 18.40
CA PHE A 54 20.24 14.53 17.26
C PHE A 54 19.92 13.06 16.92
N LEU A 55 18.64 12.70 16.96
CA LEU A 55 18.14 11.40 16.56
C LEU A 55 17.18 11.60 15.38
N LEU A 56 17.59 11.16 14.21
CA LEU A 56 16.82 11.30 12.98
C LEU A 56 16.46 9.93 12.41
N ASN A 57 15.16 9.67 12.31
CA ASN A 57 14.64 8.46 11.68
C ASN A 57 13.39 8.76 10.84
N PRO A 58 13.50 8.73 9.50
CA PRO A 58 12.36 9.00 8.63
C PRO A 58 11.17 8.05 8.80
N ASN A 59 11.36 6.90 9.45
CA ASN A 59 10.30 5.90 9.65
C ASN A 59 9.58 6.02 11.01
N GLY A 60 9.97 6.99 11.85
CA GLY A 60 9.34 7.24 13.15
C GLY A 60 10.27 7.05 14.34
N ILE A 61 9.89 7.65 15.47
CA ILE A 61 10.63 7.57 16.73
C ILE A 61 9.66 7.30 17.86
N LEU A 62 9.95 6.24 18.62
CA LEU A 62 9.26 5.88 19.86
C LEU A 62 10.25 5.95 21.03
N PHE A 63 10.00 6.85 21.98
CA PHE A 63 10.55 6.73 23.32
C PHE A 63 9.50 6.00 24.17
N GLY A 64 9.73 4.71 24.37
CA GLY A 64 8.77 3.82 25.02
C GLY A 64 8.70 4.03 26.53
N LYS A 65 7.77 3.35 27.17
CA LYS A 65 7.61 3.34 28.62
C LYS A 65 8.89 2.79 29.26
N GLY A 66 9.47 3.56 30.18
CA GLY A 66 10.75 3.23 30.81
C GLY A 66 11.97 3.84 30.12
N ALA A 67 11.81 4.44 28.94
CA ALA A 67 12.88 5.21 28.31
C ALA A 67 13.33 6.36 29.22
N ALA A 68 14.64 6.51 29.37
CA ALA A 68 15.24 7.58 30.15
C ALA A 68 16.28 8.33 29.32
N VAL A 69 15.90 9.46 28.75
CA VAL A 69 16.79 10.33 27.98
C VAL A 69 17.36 11.39 28.96
N ASN A 70 18.69 11.46 29.06
CA ASN A 70 19.38 12.46 29.90
C ASN A 70 20.56 13.04 29.14
N VAL A 71 20.33 14.18 28.46
CA VAL A 71 21.25 14.79 27.49
C VAL A 71 21.28 16.33 27.67
N GLY A 72 22.28 17.00 27.12
CA GLY A 72 22.33 18.46 27.13
C GLY A 72 21.21 19.08 26.34
N SER A 73 21.00 18.58 25.09
CA SER A 73 19.81 18.87 24.28
C SER A 73 19.39 17.65 23.48
N LEU A 74 18.10 17.54 23.19
CA LEU A 74 17.52 16.51 22.33
C LEU A 74 16.88 17.15 21.11
N HIS A 75 17.27 16.70 19.91
CA HIS A 75 16.55 16.98 18.67
C HIS A 75 16.13 15.64 18.04
N ALA A 76 14.87 15.28 18.18
CA ALA A 76 14.28 14.08 17.58
C ALA A 76 13.45 14.47 16.35
N SER A 77 13.77 13.93 15.17
CA SER A 77 13.12 14.31 13.91
C SER A 77 12.87 13.11 13.00
N THR A 78 11.72 13.11 12.34
CA THR A 78 11.39 12.17 11.26
C THR A 78 11.66 12.75 9.87
N GLY A 79 12.39 13.87 9.80
CA GLY A 79 12.89 14.44 8.55
C GLY A 79 14.04 13.63 7.95
N LYS A 80 14.37 13.98 6.72
CA LYS A 80 15.45 13.33 5.95
C LYS A 80 16.68 14.21 5.84
N MET A 81 17.83 13.57 5.64
CA MET A 81 19.07 14.27 5.28
C MET A 81 19.70 13.58 4.08
N THR A 82 20.36 14.36 3.23
CA THR A 82 21.21 13.81 2.17
C THR A 82 22.51 13.26 2.75
N ASP A 83 23.14 12.33 2.06
CA ASP A 83 24.47 11.80 2.46
C ASP A 83 25.53 12.90 2.59
N ALA A 84 25.51 13.89 1.71
CA ALA A 84 26.40 15.04 1.78
C ALA A 84 26.17 15.86 3.07
N ALA A 85 24.92 16.08 3.46
CA ALA A 85 24.56 16.79 4.69
C ALA A 85 24.96 16.01 5.96
N ILE A 86 24.85 14.68 5.95
CA ILE A 86 25.27 13.83 7.06
C ILE A 86 26.79 13.82 7.19
N ASN A 87 27.52 13.64 6.07
CA ASN A 87 28.96 13.64 6.05
C ASN A 87 29.58 15.01 6.39
N GLY A 88 28.87 16.09 6.05
CA GLY A 88 29.23 17.48 6.38
C GLY A 88 28.71 17.99 7.73
N PHE A 89 28.21 17.11 8.62
CA PHE A 89 27.65 17.55 9.90
C PHE A 89 28.62 18.34 10.75
N ASN A 90 28.24 19.58 11.04
CA ASN A 90 29.06 20.57 11.76
C ASN A 90 28.48 20.97 13.13
N GLY A 91 27.52 20.18 13.64
CA GLY A 91 26.81 20.46 14.89
C GLY A 91 25.38 20.98 14.69
N THR A 92 24.97 21.30 13.45
CA THR A 92 23.59 21.66 13.09
C THR A 92 23.16 20.81 11.91
N PRO A 93 22.18 19.92 12.07
CA PRO A 93 21.73 19.07 10.97
C PRO A 93 20.90 19.87 9.95
N ALA A 94 21.17 19.68 8.67
CA ALA A 94 20.34 20.20 7.58
C ALA A 94 19.22 19.21 7.26
N ILE A 95 18.09 19.34 7.96
CA ILE A 95 16.97 18.40 7.91
C ILE A 95 15.97 18.88 6.85
N ASP A 96 15.63 18.00 5.93
CA ASP A 96 14.50 18.19 4.99
C ASP A 96 13.20 17.71 5.66
N LEU A 97 12.29 18.61 5.89
CA LEU A 97 10.97 18.38 6.50
C LEU A 97 9.83 18.39 5.46
N SER A 98 10.12 18.51 4.17
CA SER A 98 9.10 18.67 3.11
C SER A 98 8.24 17.43 2.87
N SER A 99 8.72 16.25 3.26
CA SER A 99 8.05 14.95 3.03
C SER A 99 7.94 14.07 4.28
N VAL A 100 7.73 14.69 5.43
CA VAL A 100 7.58 13.97 6.71
C VAL A 100 6.24 13.25 6.75
N THR A 101 6.26 11.94 6.96
CA THR A 101 5.06 11.09 7.06
C THR A 101 4.96 10.29 8.36
N ALA A 102 6.05 10.20 9.11
CA ALA A 102 6.14 9.39 10.31
C ALA A 102 5.99 10.21 11.59
N ASP A 103 5.46 9.58 12.63
CA ASP A 103 5.13 10.19 13.92
C ASP A 103 6.29 10.09 14.92
N VAL A 104 6.27 10.99 15.93
CA VAL A 104 7.10 10.87 17.14
C VAL A 104 6.19 10.66 18.34
N LEU A 105 6.44 9.57 19.08
CA LEU A 105 5.72 9.22 20.29
C LEU A 105 6.69 9.18 21.48
N ASN A 106 6.41 9.92 22.55
CA ASN A 106 7.18 9.86 23.78
C ASN A 106 6.33 9.44 24.98
N LEU A 107 6.65 8.31 25.56
CA LEU A 107 6.07 7.76 26.76
C LEU A 107 7.08 7.66 27.92
N GLY A 108 8.33 8.08 27.65
CA GLY A 108 9.45 8.01 28.57
C GLY A 108 9.81 9.37 29.18
N ALA A 109 10.74 9.35 30.11
CA ALA A 109 11.25 10.55 30.73
C ALA A 109 12.35 11.19 29.87
N ILE A 110 12.26 12.51 29.65
CA ILE A 110 13.27 13.31 28.96
C ILE A 110 13.80 14.37 29.92
N ARG A 111 15.11 14.37 30.09
CA ARG A 111 15.84 15.41 30.82
C ARG A 111 16.84 16.08 29.89
N ALA A 112 16.53 17.32 29.51
CA ALA A 112 17.34 18.10 28.59
C ALA A 112 17.03 19.61 28.77
N ASP A 113 18.01 20.48 28.58
CA ASP A 113 17.81 21.93 28.69
C ASP A 113 17.21 22.54 27.42
N LYS A 114 17.24 21.77 26.32
CA LYS A 114 16.56 22.10 25.05
C LYS A 114 16.02 20.85 24.40
N VAL A 115 14.77 20.88 23.99
CA VAL A 115 14.08 19.79 23.28
C VAL A 115 13.45 20.34 22.00
N THR A 116 13.76 19.69 20.88
CA THR A 116 13.07 19.91 19.61
C THR A 116 12.57 18.57 19.11
N ILE A 117 11.28 18.46 18.84
CA ILE A 117 10.66 17.24 18.29
C ILE A 117 9.95 17.62 16.99
N GLU A 118 10.21 16.89 15.91
CA GLU A 118 9.66 17.11 14.56
C GLU A 118 9.12 15.80 13.99
N GLY A 119 7.84 15.81 13.57
CA GLY A 119 7.17 14.61 13.01
C GLY A 119 5.87 14.94 12.29
N ALA A 120 5.28 13.95 11.64
CA ALA A 120 3.95 14.13 11.03
C ALA A 120 2.91 14.46 12.09
N ASN A 121 2.89 13.66 13.17
CA ASN A 121 2.17 13.97 14.41
C ASN A 121 3.11 13.76 15.61
N ILE A 122 2.81 14.41 16.73
CA ILE A 122 3.57 14.28 17.97
C ILE A 122 2.61 13.96 19.10
N SER A 123 2.94 12.91 19.87
CA SER A 123 2.23 12.58 21.12
C SER A 123 3.21 12.46 22.26
N LEU A 124 3.01 13.25 23.31
CA LEU A 124 3.77 13.21 24.57
C LEU A 124 2.85 12.69 25.67
N GLY A 125 3.26 11.62 26.38
CA GLY A 125 2.44 10.96 27.39
C GLY A 125 2.09 11.88 28.56
N ASN A 126 3.05 12.14 29.45
CA ASN A 126 2.84 13.08 30.54
C ASN A 126 3.85 14.24 30.44
N ALA A 127 3.36 15.47 30.38
CA ALA A 127 4.21 16.67 30.33
C ALA A 127 5.21 16.75 31.52
N ALA A 128 4.83 16.26 32.70
CA ALA A 128 5.65 16.25 33.87
C ALA A 128 6.90 15.35 33.75
N ASP A 129 6.93 14.41 32.79
CA ASP A 129 8.09 13.53 32.53
C ASP A 129 9.18 14.22 31.73
N ILE A 130 8.91 15.41 31.16
CA ILE A 130 9.87 16.23 30.46
C ILE A 130 10.36 17.34 31.38
N LYS A 131 11.65 17.35 31.67
CA LYS A 131 12.29 18.25 32.65
C LYS A 131 13.59 18.81 32.11
N LYS A 132 14.09 19.85 32.76
CA LYS A 132 15.48 20.33 32.54
C LYS A 132 16.48 19.23 32.86
N GLN A 133 17.69 19.32 32.33
CA GLN A 133 18.73 18.29 32.53
C GLN A 133 19.05 18.07 34.04
N ASN A 134 19.00 19.12 34.84
CA ASN A 134 19.22 19.02 36.30
C ASN A 134 18.01 18.40 37.04
N GLY A 135 16.91 18.10 36.38
CA GLY A 135 15.71 17.50 36.97
C GLY A 135 14.64 18.50 37.39
N ASP A 136 14.90 19.81 37.27
CA ASP A 136 13.92 20.85 37.57
C ASP A 136 12.77 20.86 36.56
N ALA A 137 11.59 21.30 36.99
CA ALA A 137 10.48 21.55 36.08
C ALA A 137 10.80 22.66 35.07
N ILE A 138 10.18 22.60 33.88
CA ILE A 138 10.31 23.64 32.84
C ILE A 138 9.54 24.87 33.32
N ALA A 139 10.21 26.01 33.47
CA ALA A 139 9.55 27.28 33.77
C ALA A 139 8.99 27.92 32.48
N ALA A 140 7.95 28.75 32.62
CA ALA A 140 7.37 29.47 31.48
C ALA A 140 8.40 30.30 30.69
N ALA A 141 9.42 30.83 31.34
CA ALA A 141 10.52 31.57 30.71
C ALA A 141 11.40 30.70 29.79
N ASP A 142 11.43 29.39 30.01
CA ASP A 142 12.22 28.42 29.25
C ASP A 142 11.46 27.82 28.05
N GLN A 143 10.18 28.13 27.88
CA GLN A 143 9.31 27.58 26.83
C GLN A 143 9.92 27.64 25.41
N ALA A 144 10.65 28.71 25.08
CA ALA A 144 11.30 28.87 23.80
C ALA A 144 12.35 27.79 23.48
N ASN A 145 12.80 27.03 24.48
CA ASN A 145 13.74 25.92 24.36
C ASN A 145 13.04 24.57 24.12
N TYR A 146 11.69 24.51 24.21
CA TYR A 146 10.91 23.28 24.11
C TYR A 146 9.94 23.39 22.94
N ILE A 147 10.39 22.99 21.75
CA ILE A 147 9.71 23.22 20.47
C ILE A 147 9.19 21.89 19.90
N LEU A 148 7.91 21.85 19.59
CA LEU A 148 7.24 20.73 18.94
C LEU A 148 6.78 21.19 17.55
N LYS A 149 7.23 20.52 16.48
CA LYS A 149 6.85 20.86 15.10
C LYS A 149 6.16 19.67 14.43
N ALA A 150 4.91 19.84 14.04
CA ALA A 150 4.15 18.81 13.35
C ALA A 150 3.38 19.39 12.16
N GLU A 151 3.20 18.58 11.11
CA GLU A 151 2.23 18.92 10.06
C GLU A 151 0.79 18.72 10.56
N GLY A 152 0.56 17.64 11.29
CA GLY A 152 -0.72 17.24 11.85
C GLY A 152 -0.94 17.73 13.28
N THR A 153 -1.14 16.77 14.21
CA THR A 153 -1.51 17.06 15.60
C THR A 153 -0.31 17.05 16.54
N ILE A 154 -0.40 17.88 17.59
CA ILE A 154 0.50 17.83 18.76
C ILE A 154 -0.38 17.58 19.99
N ASN A 155 -0.26 16.41 20.60
CA ASN A 155 -1.03 15.99 21.77
C ASN A 155 -0.09 15.84 22.96
N VAL A 156 -0.46 16.41 24.11
CA VAL A 156 0.33 16.34 25.35
C VAL A 156 -0.59 15.97 26.50
N GLY A 157 -0.26 14.90 27.22
CA GLY A 157 -1.03 14.42 28.37
C GLY A 157 -0.81 15.22 29.62
N TYR A 158 -1.90 15.56 30.31
CA TYR A 158 -1.89 16.23 31.61
C TYR A 158 -2.88 15.58 32.57
N GLU A 159 -2.61 15.59 33.85
CA GLU A 159 -3.54 15.10 34.85
C GLU A 159 -4.77 16.01 34.95
N THR A 160 -5.92 15.41 35.10
CA THR A 160 -7.19 16.12 35.38
C THR A 160 -7.26 16.48 36.87
N ILE A 161 -7.95 17.58 37.15
CA ILE A 161 -8.27 18.02 38.54
C ILE A 161 -9.75 17.66 38.83
N GLY A 162 -9.98 16.98 39.93
CA GLY A 162 -11.30 16.57 40.39
C GLY A 162 -11.59 15.06 40.20
N THR A 163 -12.52 14.58 41.02
CA THR A 163 -12.99 13.19 41.03
C THR A 163 -14.50 13.14 41.09
N LYS A 164 -15.10 12.11 40.50
CA LYS A 164 -16.52 11.77 40.61
C LYS A 164 -16.68 10.25 40.69
N ASN A 165 -17.90 9.80 41.01
CA ASN A 165 -18.23 8.38 40.93
C ASN A 165 -18.96 8.06 39.63
N ILE A 166 -18.68 6.89 39.07
CA ILE A 166 -19.46 6.24 38.01
C ILE A 166 -20.04 4.94 38.56
N SER A 167 -21.33 4.70 38.27
CA SER A 167 -22.00 3.49 38.65
C SER A 167 -22.06 2.49 37.51
N ILE A 168 -21.53 1.30 37.73
CA ILE A 168 -21.52 0.19 36.74
C ILE A 168 -22.23 -1.02 37.35
N ILE A 169 -23.09 -1.68 36.58
CA ILE A 169 -23.67 -2.96 37.02
C ILE A 169 -22.61 -4.05 36.73
N GLU A 170 -22.06 -4.62 37.81
CA GLU A 170 -21.07 -5.70 37.76
C GLU A 170 -21.63 -6.95 38.41
N ASN A 171 -21.67 -8.08 37.71
CA ASN A 171 -22.26 -9.33 38.19
C ASN A 171 -23.69 -9.16 38.73
N GLY A 172 -24.47 -8.23 38.13
CA GLY A 172 -25.85 -7.94 38.55
C GLY A 172 -25.96 -6.96 39.72
N VAL A 173 -24.87 -6.43 40.27
CA VAL A 173 -24.84 -5.47 41.37
C VAL A 173 -24.35 -4.12 40.88
N SER A 174 -25.04 -3.03 41.28
CA SER A 174 -24.58 -1.67 40.98
C SER A 174 -23.39 -1.33 41.88
N THR A 175 -22.20 -1.10 41.25
CA THR A 175 -20.97 -0.79 41.94
C THR A 175 -20.50 0.61 41.60
N GLU A 176 -20.12 1.38 42.60
CA GLU A 176 -19.60 2.74 42.44
C GLU A 176 -18.07 2.72 42.32
N HIS A 177 -17.56 3.39 41.29
CA HIS A 177 -16.12 3.57 41.09
C HIS A 177 -15.73 5.04 41.09
N ALA A 178 -14.73 5.39 41.86
CA ALA A 178 -14.14 6.74 41.85
C ALA A 178 -13.24 6.92 40.63
N ILE A 179 -13.50 7.90 39.82
CA ILE A 179 -12.80 8.24 38.61
C ILE A 179 -12.46 9.72 38.51
N ARG A 180 -11.58 10.10 37.58
CA ARG A 180 -11.38 11.51 37.26
C ARG A 180 -12.65 12.13 36.67
N ASP A 181 -12.91 13.41 37.01
CA ASP A 181 -14.08 14.13 36.48
C ASP A 181 -13.79 14.79 35.13
N TYR A 182 -14.13 14.11 34.05
CA TYR A 182 -13.95 14.62 32.68
C TYR A 182 -15.04 15.64 32.26
N SER A 183 -16.15 15.74 32.98
CA SER A 183 -17.28 16.60 32.62
C SER A 183 -16.95 18.10 32.79
N ALA A 184 -16.11 18.45 33.73
CA ALA A 184 -15.75 19.83 34.05
C ALA A 184 -14.66 20.42 33.14
N GLY A 185 -14.04 19.62 32.27
CA GLY A 185 -12.91 20.08 31.45
C GLY A 185 -11.71 20.52 32.27
N ALA A 186 -11.60 20.03 33.51
CA ALA A 186 -10.54 20.39 34.43
C ALA A 186 -9.25 19.68 34.10
N VAL A 187 -8.53 20.20 33.12
CA VAL A 187 -7.21 19.73 32.72
C VAL A 187 -6.19 20.81 33.14
N GLU A 188 -5.11 20.41 33.79
CA GLU A 188 -3.99 21.31 33.93
C GLU A 188 -3.44 21.64 32.55
N LYS A 189 -3.45 22.93 32.22
CA LYS A 189 -2.95 23.38 30.92
C LYS A 189 -1.45 23.39 30.89
N GLY A 190 -0.84 22.56 30.09
CA GLY A 190 0.59 22.53 29.89
C GLY A 190 1.01 22.99 28.51
N SER A 191 0.10 23.40 27.67
CA SER A 191 0.39 24.06 26.39
C SER A 191 1.29 25.31 26.56
N THR A 192 1.40 25.86 27.77
CA THR A 192 2.35 26.94 28.10
C THR A 192 3.80 26.48 28.25
N LEU A 193 4.07 25.18 28.34
CA LEU A 193 5.41 24.62 28.49
C LEU A 193 6.07 24.27 27.15
N PHE A 194 5.30 24.19 26.07
CA PHE A 194 5.78 23.80 24.75
C PHE A 194 5.35 24.83 23.72
N THR A 195 6.28 25.17 22.80
CA THR A 195 5.95 25.97 21.61
C THR A 195 5.58 25.04 20.45
N GLY A 196 4.31 25.08 20.01
CA GLY A 196 3.85 24.34 18.82
C GLY A 196 4.13 25.14 17.55
N LYS A 197 4.61 24.48 16.50
CA LYS A 197 4.85 25.07 15.17
C LYS A 197 4.47 24.08 14.06
N LYS A 198 4.20 24.59 12.86
CA LYS A 198 4.18 23.80 11.63
C LYS A 198 5.60 23.40 11.23
N LEU A 199 5.73 22.31 10.47
CA LEU A 199 7.04 21.83 9.98
C LEU A 199 7.75 22.88 9.11
N ASN A 200 7.00 23.61 8.29
CA ASN A 200 7.54 24.71 7.46
C ASN A 200 7.89 25.98 8.28
N GLY A 201 7.59 26.00 9.57
CA GLY A 201 7.89 27.10 10.48
C GLY A 201 7.04 28.37 10.30
N SER A 202 6.10 28.38 9.34
CA SER A 202 5.34 29.58 8.97
C SER A 202 4.17 29.90 9.90
N GLU A 203 3.61 28.90 10.58
CA GLU A 203 2.44 29.06 11.46
C GLU A 203 2.63 28.28 12.77
N ALA A 204 2.08 28.84 13.87
CA ALA A 204 1.98 28.11 15.10
C ALA A 204 1.01 26.94 14.93
N ASN A 205 1.39 25.75 15.41
CA ASN A 205 0.48 24.62 15.55
C ASN A 205 -0.02 24.58 16.99
N ASN A 206 -1.30 24.23 17.17
CA ASN A 206 -1.86 24.13 18.51
C ASN A 206 -1.32 22.90 19.23
N VAL A 207 -0.83 23.10 20.44
CA VAL A 207 -0.56 22.02 21.39
C VAL A 207 -1.86 21.68 22.11
N ASN A 208 -2.30 20.45 22.00
CA ASN A 208 -3.54 19.96 22.58
C ASN A 208 -3.27 19.32 23.93
N ASP A 209 -3.78 19.93 25.00
CA ASP A 209 -3.72 19.31 26.31
C ASP A 209 -4.74 18.17 26.40
N CYS A 210 -4.33 16.99 26.85
CA CYS A 210 -5.16 15.80 26.90
C CYS A 210 -5.39 15.34 28.34
N MET A 211 -6.65 15.03 28.68
CA MET A 211 -7.05 14.40 29.95
C MET A 211 -6.58 12.94 29.99
N LEU A 212 -5.93 12.55 31.07
CA LEU A 212 -5.31 11.22 31.21
C LEU A 212 -6.36 10.16 31.54
N ILE A 213 -6.31 9.02 30.87
CA ILE A 213 -7.13 7.83 31.09
C ILE A 213 -6.25 6.69 31.58
N SER A 214 -6.56 6.08 32.71
CA SER A 214 -5.73 5.04 33.33
C SER A 214 -6.43 3.70 33.58
N ASP A 215 -7.73 3.63 33.44
CA ASP A 215 -8.48 2.38 33.64
C ASP A 215 -9.77 2.31 32.81
N ILE A 216 -10.42 1.16 32.86
CA ILE A 216 -11.61 0.84 32.05
C ILE A 216 -12.85 1.66 32.48
N TYR A 217 -12.92 2.07 33.73
CA TYR A 217 -14.03 2.88 34.26
C TYR A 217 -13.91 4.33 33.79
N GLU A 218 -12.70 4.86 33.81
CA GLU A 218 -12.37 6.15 33.22
C GLU A 218 -12.65 6.15 31.71
N LEU A 219 -12.25 5.09 31.00
CA LEU A 219 -12.55 4.93 29.58
C LEU A 219 -14.07 4.96 29.31
N GLN A 220 -14.89 4.26 30.13
CA GLN A 220 -16.35 4.28 29.96
C GLN A 220 -16.94 5.68 30.21
N SER A 221 -16.33 6.48 31.03
CA SER A 221 -16.84 7.80 31.43
C SER A 221 -16.52 8.93 30.46
N ILE A 222 -15.67 8.75 29.45
CA ILE A 222 -15.37 9.81 28.46
C ILE A 222 -16.59 10.25 27.66
N GLN A 223 -17.65 9.44 27.63
CA GLN A 223 -18.94 9.81 27.01
C GLN A 223 -19.60 11.07 27.63
N ASP A 224 -19.17 11.51 28.82
CA ASP A 224 -19.69 12.69 29.48
C ASP A 224 -19.19 14.00 28.83
N ASN A 225 -18.10 13.93 28.06
CA ASN A 225 -17.57 15.08 27.34
C ASN A 225 -17.15 14.73 25.92
N ARG A 226 -18.06 14.88 24.97
CA ARG A 226 -17.85 14.55 23.56
C ARG A 226 -16.81 15.41 22.83
N ALA A 227 -16.46 16.58 23.39
CA ALA A 227 -15.44 17.48 22.83
C ALA A 227 -14.10 17.37 23.59
N GLY A 228 -14.03 16.48 24.59
CA GLY A 228 -12.85 16.27 25.40
C GLY A 228 -11.67 15.75 24.59
N ARG A 229 -10.47 16.04 25.12
CA ARG A 229 -9.21 15.51 24.59
C ARG A 229 -8.66 14.53 25.59
N TYR A 230 -8.43 13.30 25.17
CA TYR A 230 -8.11 12.18 26.04
C TYR A 230 -6.82 11.49 25.57
N MET A 231 -6.04 11.00 26.54
CA MET A 231 -4.83 10.23 26.27
C MET A 231 -4.71 9.06 27.25
N LEU A 232 -4.41 7.86 26.76
CA LEU A 232 -4.09 6.72 27.62
C LEU A 232 -2.73 6.91 28.29
N THR A 233 -2.58 6.44 29.54
CA THR A 233 -1.33 6.51 30.30
C THR A 233 -0.72 5.16 30.60
N LYS A 234 -1.46 4.10 30.36
CA LYS A 234 -1.04 2.70 30.51
C LYS A 234 -1.98 1.78 29.73
N ASP A 235 -1.58 0.53 29.64
CA ASP A 235 -2.45 -0.51 29.12
C ASP A 235 -3.70 -0.67 30.00
N ILE A 236 -4.85 -0.89 29.38
CA ILE A 236 -6.14 -1.06 30.03
C ILE A 236 -6.66 -2.48 29.78
N ASP A 237 -6.88 -3.23 30.84
CA ASP A 237 -7.53 -4.53 30.79
C ASP A 237 -9.05 -4.37 30.81
N GLY A 238 -9.72 -4.78 29.73
CA GLY A 238 -11.17 -4.75 29.59
C GLY A 238 -11.89 -6.04 29.96
N ALA A 239 -11.19 -7.10 30.42
CA ALA A 239 -11.78 -8.42 30.68
C ALA A 239 -12.97 -8.38 31.64
N ALA A 240 -12.97 -7.48 32.61
CA ALA A 240 -14.08 -7.26 33.54
C ALA A 240 -15.39 -6.87 32.84
N THR A 241 -15.30 -6.25 31.67
CA THR A 241 -16.50 -5.77 30.93
C THR A 241 -17.44 -6.89 30.54
N LYS A 242 -16.96 -8.14 30.44
CA LYS A 242 -17.82 -9.30 30.14
C LYS A 242 -18.93 -9.50 31.16
N ASN A 243 -18.71 -9.06 32.39
CA ASN A 243 -19.68 -9.16 33.49
C ASN A 243 -20.47 -7.85 33.73
N TRP A 244 -20.28 -6.84 32.91
CA TRP A 244 -20.95 -5.58 33.04
C TRP A 244 -22.34 -5.57 32.42
N ASN A 245 -23.19 -4.72 32.95
CA ASN A 245 -24.52 -4.42 32.41
C ASN A 245 -25.34 -5.68 32.11
N SER A 246 -25.33 -6.65 33.06
CA SER A 246 -26.00 -7.95 32.94
C SER A 246 -25.61 -8.74 31.69
N GLY A 247 -24.32 -8.72 31.32
CA GLY A 247 -23.77 -9.39 30.16
C GLY A 247 -23.87 -8.62 28.85
N ALA A 248 -24.32 -7.36 28.86
CA ALA A 248 -24.24 -6.49 27.67
C ALA A 248 -22.85 -5.91 27.44
N GLY A 249 -22.00 -5.92 28.46
CA GLY A 249 -20.61 -5.52 28.35
C GLY A 249 -20.38 -4.02 28.45
N PHE A 250 -19.28 -3.59 27.87
CA PHE A 250 -18.95 -2.17 27.72
C PHE A 250 -19.97 -1.46 26.82
N LYS A 251 -20.41 -0.30 27.23
CA LYS A 251 -21.35 0.51 26.42
C LYS A 251 -20.56 1.26 25.34
N THR A 252 -20.87 1.03 24.09
CA THR A 252 -20.30 1.80 22.97
C THR A 252 -20.41 3.30 23.25
N LEU A 253 -19.27 3.98 23.20
CA LEU A 253 -19.19 5.42 23.47
C LEU A 253 -19.86 6.21 22.33
N PHE A 254 -20.63 7.25 22.64
CA PHE A 254 -21.27 8.13 21.66
C PHE A 254 -22.07 7.38 20.59
N ASN A 255 -22.95 6.49 21.02
CA ASN A 255 -23.76 5.64 20.14
C ASN A 255 -25.00 6.39 19.58
N ASP A 256 -24.86 7.67 19.28
CA ASP A 256 -25.89 8.53 18.69
C ASP A 256 -25.23 9.55 17.76
N SER A 257 -25.74 9.70 16.54
CA SER A 257 -25.24 10.67 15.57
C SER A 257 -25.36 12.12 16.00
N ALA A 258 -26.34 12.45 16.88
CA ALA A 258 -26.49 13.77 17.46
C ALA A 258 -25.44 14.07 18.55
N LEU A 259 -25.00 13.03 19.24
CA LEU A 259 -24.07 13.11 20.37
C LEU A 259 -22.66 12.59 20.00
N LYS A 260 -22.30 12.59 18.71
CA LYS A 260 -21.02 12.09 18.20
C LYS A 260 -19.80 12.67 18.93
N PHE A 261 -18.75 11.87 19.02
CA PHE A 261 -17.44 12.31 19.49
C PHE A 261 -16.84 13.36 18.53
N MET A 262 -16.35 14.46 19.07
CA MET A 262 -15.76 15.58 18.31
C MET A 262 -14.40 16.00 18.87
N GLY A 263 -13.89 15.27 19.84
CA GLY A 263 -12.66 15.56 20.54
C GLY A 263 -11.43 14.92 19.93
N VAL A 264 -10.45 14.65 20.79
CA VAL A 264 -9.23 13.91 20.47
C VAL A 264 -9.15 12.71 21.41
N PHE A 265 -8.91 11.52 20.86
CA PHE A 265 -8.56 10.33 21.63
C PHE A 265 -7.23 9.78 21.15
N ASP A 266 -6.23 9.88 21.99
CA ASP A 266 -4.87 9.40 21.74
C ASP A 266 -4.60 8.17 22.60
N GLY A 267 -4.47 7.01 21.97
CA GLY A 267 -4.06 5.78 22.66
C GLY A 267 -2.63 5.80 23.15
N ALA A 268 -1.84 6.77 22.70
CA ALA A 268 -0.42 6.93 23.06
C ALA A 268 0.40 5.63 22.91
N GLY A 269 -0.02 4.72 22.02
CA GLY A 269 0.61 3.41 21.81
C GLY A 269 0.33 2.37 22.89
N TYR A 270 -0.52 2.66 23.88
CA TYR A 270 -1.01 1.70 24.85
C TYR A 270 -2.14 0.83 24.28
N THR A 271 -2.30 -0.34 24.88
CA THR A 271 -3.29 -1.34 24.47
C THR A 271 -4.51 -1.33 25.37
N ILE A 272 -5.69 -1.40 24.77
CA ILE A 272 -6.94 -1.78 25.44
C ILE A 272 -7.19 -3.24 25.09
N SER A 273 -7.11 -4.16 26.05
CA SER A 273 -7.28 -5.60 25.82
C SER A 273 -8.65 -6.11 26.27
N ASP A 274 -9.07 -7.22 25.67
CA ASP A 274 -10.20 -8.05 26.08
C ASP A 274 -11.53 -7.31 26.28
N LEU A 275 -11.75 -6.24 25.50
CA LEU A 275 -12.99 -5.47 25.58
C LEU A 275 -14.16 -6.28 25.03
N TYR A 276 -15.21 -6.43 25.84
CA TYR A 276 -16.42 -7.18 25.49
C TYR A 276 -17.61 -6.24 25.28
N ILE A 277 -18.30 -6.41 24.13
CA ILE A 277 -19.57 -5.71 23.82
C ILE A 277 -20.58 -6.75 23.33
N ASN A 278 -21.79 -6.73 23.86
CA ASN A 278 -22.90 -7.57 23.40
C ASN A 278 -24.17 -6.73 23.34
N SER A 279 -24.60 -6.35 22.12
CA SER A 279 -25.70 -5.41 21.95
C SER A 279 -26.68 -5.85 20.85
N SER A 280 -27.98 -5.75 21.17
CA SER A 280 -29.08 -5.90 20.22
C SER A 280 -29.82 -4.56 19.97
N THR A 281 -29.35 -3.48 20.56
CA THR A 281 -30.00 -2.16 20.52
C THR A 281 -28.99 -1.08 20.12
N GLY A 282 -29.49 0.03 19.58
CA GLY A 282 -28.65 1.09 19.04
C GLY A 282 -28.39 0.91 17.55
N LYS A 283 -27.74 1.89 16.92
CA LYS A 283 -27.46 1.91 15.49
C LYS A 283 -25.97 1.65 15.17
N TYR A 284 -25.09 1.96 16.09
CA TYR A 284 -23.65 1.98 15.88
C TYR A 284 -22.92 1.17 16.95
N GLY A 285 -21.94 0.37 16.56
CA GLY A 285 -21.15 -0.49 17.46
C GLY A 285 -19.64 -0.26 17.32
N GLY A 286 -18.91 -0.49 18.40
CA GLY A 286 -17.48 -0.34 18.50
C GLY A 286 -17.02 0.29 19.79
N LEU A 287 -15.72 0.60 19.94
CA LEU A 287 -15.28 1.43 21.07
C LEU A 287 -15.99 2.80 21.03
N PHE A 288 -16.02 3.44 19.85
CA PHE A 288 -16.82 4.63 19.55
C PHE A 288 -17.95 4.26 18.58
N GLY A 289 -19.17 4.69 18.84
CA GLY A 289 -20.30 4.52 17.92
C GLY A 289 -20.21 5.49 16.75
N VAL A 290 -20.14 6.80 17.01
CA VAL A 290 -20.01 7.85 15.99
C VAL A 290 -18.88 8.81 16.36
N SER A 291 -18.00 9.08 15.41
CA SER A 291 -16.89 10.02 15.59
C SER A 291 -16.74 10.98 14.42
N ALA A 292 -16.67 12.28 14.73
CA ALA A 292 -16.15 13.34 13.88
C ALA A 292 -14.85 13.93 14.45
N GLY A 293 -14.28 13.28 15.47
CA GLY A 293 -13.05 13.65 16.15
C GLY A 293 -11.83 12.97 15.56
N LYS A 294 -10.72 13.13 16.25
CA LYS A 294 -9.44 12.52 15.92
C LYS A 294 -9.16 11.37 16.87
N ILE A 295 -8.95 10.18 16.33
CA ILE A 295 -8.61 8.96 17.07
C ILE A 295 -7.28 8.47 16.52
N ALA A 296 -6.27 8.36 17.39
CA ALA A 296 -4.92 8.00 16.96
C ALA A 296 -4.20 7.12 17.98
N ASN A 297 -3.20 6.36 17.50
CA ASN A 297 -2.28 5.56 18.33
C ASN A 297 -3.00 4.54 19.23
N VAL A 298 -4.14 4.02 18.79
CA VAL A 298 -4.99 3.08 19.57
C VAL A 298 -4.66 1.66 19.17
N GLN A 299 -4.39 0.81 20.17
CA GLN A 299 -4.27 -0.63 19.99
C GLN A 299 -5.39 -1.34 20.75
N LEU A 300 -6.24 -2.08 20.02
CA LEU A 300 -7.23 -2.98 20.61
C LEU A 300 -6.76 -4.43 20.44
N SER A 301 -6.76 -5.20 21.51
CA SER A 301 -6.33 -6.60 21.48
C SER A 301 -7.40 -7.51 22.09
N GLY A 302 -7.70 -8.62 21.42
CA GLY A 302 -8.61 -9.62 21.96
C GLY A 302 -10.08 -9.15 22.09
N ILE A 303 -10.55 -8.18 21.29
CA ILE A 303 -11.96 -7.74 21.36
C ILE A 303 -12.92 -8.91 21.08
N ASP A 304 -14.02 -8.93 21.79
CA ASP A 304 -15.14 -9.87 21.59
C ASP A 304 -16.46 -9.11 21.47
N TYR A 305 -16.80 -8.72 20.25
CA TYR A 305 -17.99 -7.92 19.97
C TYR A 305 -19.08 -8.77 19.34
N ASN A 306 -20.27 -8.74 19.93
CA ASN A 306 -21.46 -9.47 19.48
C ASN A 306 -22.61 -8.49 19.23
N PHE A 307 -23.08 -8.42 17.99
CA PHE A 307 -24.16 -7.51 17.59
C PHE A 307 -25.29 -8.26 16.88
N THR A 308 -26.55 -7.87 17.18
CA THR A 308 -27.74 -8.42 16.52
C THR A 308 -28.75 -7.32 16.22
N GLY A 309 -29.75 -7.59 15.36
CA GLY A 309 -30.87 -6.70 15.11
C GLY A 309 -30.58 -5.52 14.19
N GLY A 310 -31.06 -4.33 14.50
CA GLY A 310 -31.09 -3.15 13.63
C GLY A 310 -29.81 -2.30 13.59
N ILE A 311 -28.64 -2.88 13.84
CA ILE A 311 -27.36 -2.16 13.83
C ILE A 311 -26.98 -1.78 12.41
N GLU A 312 -26.65 -0.51 12.17
CA GLU A 312 -26.32 0.05 10.84
C GLU A 312 -24.82 0.06 10.55
N ALA A 313 -23.97 0.31 11.57
CA ALA A 313 -22.51 0.29 11.37
C ALA A 313 -21.76 -0.21 12.61
N ILE A 314 -20.80 -1.11 12.39
CA ILE A 314 -19.99 -1.76 13.40
C ILE A 314 -18.51 -1.63 12.99
N GLY A 315 -17.68 -1.13 13.91
CA GLY A 315 -16.22 -1.12 13.73
C GLY A 315 -15.51 -1.58 15.00
N GLY A 316 -14.32 -2.11 14.89
CA GLY A 316 -13.54 -2.41 16.10
C GLY A 316 -13.26 -1.14 16.91
N ILE A 317 -12.94 -0.04 16.23
CA ILE A 317 -12.67 1.25 16.86
C ILE A 317 -13.85 2.19 16.71
N VAL A 318 -14.36 2.41 15.48
CA VAL A 318 -15.44 3.38 15.23
C VAL A 318 -16.55 2.75 14.39
N GLY A 319 -17.80 2.80 14.86
CA GLY A 319 -18.95 2.41 14.04
C GLY A 319 -19.12 3.31 12.82
N TYR A 320 -19.16 4.63 13.03
CA TYR A 320 -19.39 5.62 11.97
C TYR A 320 -18.40 6.79 12.09
N ASN A 321 -17.37 6.81 11.23
CA ASN A 321 -16.42 7.90 11.10
C ASN A 321 -16.97 8.94 10.13
N VAL A 322 -17.21 10.17 10.59
CA VAL A 322 -18.05 11.14 9.88
C VAL A 322 -17.46 12.54 9.92
N GLY A 323 -17.74 13.34 8.90
CA GLY A 323 -17.51 14.78 8.92
C GLY A 323 -18.59 15.54 9.71
N SER A 324 -18.30 16.75 10.17
CA SER A 324 -19.28 17.63 10.80
C SER A 324 -19.39 18.98 10.08
N SER A 325 -20.54 19.63 10.19
CA SER A 325 -20.83 20.93 9.60
C SER A 325 -19.92 22.08 10.04
N GLY A 326 -19.03 21.85 11.00
CA GLY A 326 -18.04 22.83 11.47
C GLY A 326 -16.64 22.66 10.89
N GLY A 327 -16.47 21.90 9.79
CA GLY A 327 -15.15 21.69 9.16
C GLY A 327 -14.31 20.62 9.83
N LEU A 328 -14.85 19.85 10.78
CA LEU A 328 -14.16 18.71 11.39
C LEU A 328 -14.38 17.47 10.51
N ALA A 329 -13.31 16.79 10.15
CA ALA A 329 -13.32 15.48 9.55
C ALA A 329 -12.93 14.42 10.56
N GLY A 330 -13.70 13.34 10.63
CA GLY A 330 -13.33 12.18 11.42
C GLY A 330 -12.01 11.59 10.91
N SER A 331 -11.07 11.38 11.80
CA SER A 331 -9.75 10.85 11.48
C SER A 331 -9.40 9.68 12.39
N VAL A 332 -9.07 8.53 11.78
CA VAL A 332 -8.58 7.33 12.47
C VAL A 332 -7.19 7.00 11.91
N ARG A 333 -6.15 7.12 12.74
CA ARG A 333 -4.76 7.02 12.30
C ARG A 333 -3.88 6.22 13.25
N ASN A 334 -2.92 5.49 12.71
CA ASN A 334 -1.95 4.69 13.46
C ASN A 334 -2.66 3.80 14.49
N VAL A 335 -3.53 2.91 14.00
CA VAL A 335 -4.39 2.09 14.85
C VAL A 335 -4.27 0.62 14.52
N GLN A 336 -4.45 -0.22 15.52
CA GLN A 336 -4.53 -1.67 15.36
C GLN A 336 -5.71 -2.23 16.14
N ALA A 337 -6.39 -3.23 15.56
CA ALA A 337 -7.40 -4.01 16.26
C ALA A 337 -7.22 -5.50 15.99
N SER A 338 -7.43 -6.34 17.03
CA SER A 338 -7.40 -7.79 16.93
C SER A 338 -8.49 -8.42 17.82
N GLY A 339 -8.94 -9.62 17.46
CA GLY A 339 -10.02 -10.32 18.14
C GLY A 339 -11.14 -10.68 17.17
N LYS A 340 -12.40 -10.56 17.57
CA LYS A 340 -13.54 -10.95 16.72
C LYS A 340 -14.72 -9.99 16.81
N ILE A 341 -15.43 -9.87 15.68
CA ILE A 341 -16.73 -9.21 15.55
C ILE A 341 -17.71 -10.24 14.99
N THR A 342 -18.74 -10.57 15.77
CA THR A 342 -19.86 -11.42 15.35
C THR A 342 -21.10 -10.56 15.20
N ALA A 343 -21.63 -10.47 13.99
CA ALA A 343 -22.82 -9.69 13.67
C ALA A 343 -23.86 -10.62 13.02
N SER A 344 -24.87 -11.05 13.78
CA SER A 344 -25.83 -12.05 13.34
C SER A 344 -27.27 -11.58 13.42
N ASN A 345 -28.15 -12.21 12.63
CA ASN A 345 -29.56 -11.83 12.59
C ASN A 345 -29.79 -10.33 12.36
N LEU A 346 -28.98 -9.74 11.48
CA LEU A 346 -29.06 -8.31 11.17
C LEU A 346 -30.36 -7.99 10.42
N THR A 347 -31.02 -6.91 10.83
CA THR A 347 -32.33 -6.48 10.30
C THR A 347 -32.33 -5.04 9.75
N ALA A 348 -31.24 -4.30 9.90
CA ALA A 348 -31.07 -2.98 9.28
C ALA A 348 -31.13 -3.10 7.75
N VAL A 349 -31.58 -2.09 7.03
CA VAL A 349 -31.61 -2.09 5.55
C VAL A 349 -30.19 -2.24 4.98
N PHE A 350 -29.23 -1.61 5.63
CA PHE A 350 -27.79 -1.74 5.35
C PHE A 350 -27.05 -1.97 6.67
N ALA A 351 -26.13 -2.90 6.68
CA ALA A 351 -25.23 -3.15 7.80
C ALA A 351 -23.77 -3.06 7.32
N HIS A 352 -23.03 -2.11 7.85
CA HIS A 352 -21.62 -1.87 7.47
C HIS A 352 -20.71 -2.36 8.59
N ILE A 353 -19.85 -3.32 8.30
CA ILE A 353 -19.00 -3.97 9.32
C ILE A 353 -17.54 -3.85 8.89
N GLY A 354 -16.73 -3.22 9.74
CA GLY A 354 -15.29 -3.09 9.52
C GLY A 354 -14.48 -3.54 10.72
N GLY A 355 -13.33 -4.12 10.51
CA GLY A 355 -12.42 -4.47 11.61
C GLY A 355 -11.90 -3.24 12.35
N ILE A 356 -11.84 -2.09 11.67
CA ILE A 356 -11.44 -0.79 12.25
C ILE A 356 -12.64 0.17 12.28
N VAL A 357 -13.31 0.41 11.14
CA VAL A 357 -14.38 1.38 10.99
C VAL A 357 -15.57 0.76 10.25
N GLY A 358 -16.79 0.86 10.77
CA GLY A 358 -17.98 0.39 10.06
C GLY A 358 -18.24 1.19 8.78
N THR A 359 -18.37 2.50 8.91
CA THR A 359 -18.55 3.44 7.78
C THR A 359 -17.58 4.60 7.87
N ASN A 360 -16.85 4.87 6.80
CA ASN A 360 -16.03 6.06 6.60
C ASN A 360 -16.71 6.99 5.58
N ALA A 361 -17.31 8.08 6.06
CA ALA A 361 -18.17 8.93 5.23
C ALA A 361 -18.02 10.41 5.56
N SER A 362 -18.00 11.25 4.55
CA SER A 362 -17.89 12.72 4.73
C SER A 362 -19.15 13.38 5.26
N THR A 363 -20.32 12.71 5.33
CA THR A 363 -21.57 13.26 5.84
C THR A 363 -22.40 12.29 6.64
N VAL A 364 -23.21 12.82 7.59
CA VAL A 364 -24.25 12.06 8.29
C VAL A 364 -25.49 11.98 7.38
N ALA A 365 -25.97 10.78 7.09
CA ALA A 365 -27.27 10.60 6.46
C ALA A 365 -28.36 11.22 7.35
N GLY A 366 -29.16 12.18 6.81
CA GLY A 366 -30.31 12.76 7.48
C GLY A 366 -30.16 14.20 7.99
N ALA A 367 -29.07 14.90 7.74
CA ALA A 367 -28.98 16.33 8.02
C ALA A 367 -29.83 17.13 7.01
N SER A 368 -30.99 17.61 7.38
CA SER A 368 -31.80 18.57 6.60
C SER A 368 -31.20 19.98 6.76
N GLY A 369 -30.57 20.50 5.71
CA GLY A 369 -30.02 21.84 5.63
C GLY A 369 -29.03 21.91 4.47
N THR A 370 -28.92 23.07 3.80
CA THR A 370 -27.88 23.32 2.79
C THR A 370 -26.52 23.39 3.51
N PRO A 371 -25.69 22.36 3.42
CA PRO A 371 -24.41 22.33 4.10
C PRO A 371 -23.42 23.24 3.36
N THR A 372 -22.62 23.99 4.10
CA THR A 372 -21.45 24.66 3.54
C THR A 372 -20.39 23.61 3.22
N PRO A 373 -19.80 23.62 2.02
CA PRO A 373 -18.67 22.74 1.69
C PRO A 373 -17.53 22.98 2.67
N THR A 374 -17.17 21.94 3.38
CA THR A 374 -15.97 21.93 4.23
C THR A 374 -15.03 20.94 3.58
N ASN A 375 -13.86 21.33 3.15
CA ASN A 375 -12.85 20.44 2.56
C ASN A 375 -12.33 19.37 3.56
N ALA A 376 -13.23 18.73 4.30
CA ALA A 376 -12.93 17.87 5.42
C ALA A 376 -13.15 16.40 5.03
N MET A 377 -12.13 15.76 4.45
CA MET A 377 -12.14 14.33 4.09
C MET A 377 -12.03 13.45 5.34
N CYS A 378 -12.94 12.48 5.48
CA CYS A 378 -12.80 11.44 6.50
C CYS A 378 -11.69 10.47 6.12
N ILE A 379 -10.75 10.24 7.04
CA ILE A 379 -9.51 9.51 6.76
C ILE A 379 -9.36 8.31 7.69
N ILE A 380 -8.99 7.16 7.11
CA ILE A 380 -8.40 6.02 7.81
C ILE A 380 -6.98 5.85 7.24
N LYS A 381 -5.97 5.95 8.10
CA LYS A 381 -4.58 5.87 7.67
C LYS A 381 -3.71 5.10 8.66
N ASP A 382 -2.73 4.36 8.15
CA ASP A 382 -1.79 3.59 8.96
C ASP A 382 -2.53 2.65 9.92
N ALA A 383 -3.47 1.82 9.37
CA ALA A 383 -4.33 0.97 10.17
C ALA A 383 -4.12 -0.52 9.88
N VAL A 384 -4.03 -1.33 10.93
CA VAL A 384 -3.90 -2.79 10.84
C VAL A 384 -5.09 -3.47 11.52
N SER A 385 -5.78 -4.32 10.78
CA SER A 385 -6.83 -5.17 11.32
C SER A 385 -6.40 -6.64 11.37
N LYS A 386 -6.54 -7.25 12.54
CA LYS A 386 -6.43 -8.71 12.79
C LYS A 386 -7.74 -9.21 13.41
N VAL A 387 -8.84 -8.56 13.04
CA VAL A 387 -10.16 -8.88 13.55
C VAL A 387 -10.84 -9.88 12.63
N ASP A 388 -11.24 -11.02 13.17
CA ASP A 388 -12.09 -11.98 12.48
C ASP A 388 -13.53 -11.47 12.48
N ILE A 389 -14.12 -11.32 11.29
CA ILE A 389 -15.48 -10.85 11.09
C ILE A 389 -16.35 -11.99 10.61
N THR A 390 -17.43 -12.29 11.38
CA THR A 390 -18.50 -13.18 10.95
C THR A 390 -19.82 -12.41 10.91
N ALA A 391 -20.47 -12.38 9.75
CA ALA A 391 -21.71 -11.64 9.57
C ALA A 391 -22.78 -12.47 8.84
N SER A 392 -24.05 -12.35 9.31
CA SER A 392 -25.20 -13.00 8.70
C SER A 392 -26.49 -12.21 8.91
N GLY A 393 -27.44 -12.35 7.99
CA GLY A 393 -28.75 -11.70 8.06
C GLY A 393 -29.36 -11.45 6.68
N ASN A 394 -30.64 -11.04 6.66
CA ASN A 394 -31.38 -10.78 5.42
C ASN A 394 -31.21 -9.34 4.88
N THR A 395 -30.09 -8.68 5.18
CA THR A 395 -29.85 -7.28 4.82
C THR A 395 -28.75 -7.14 3.77
N ASN A 396 -28.55 -5.93 3.26
CA ASN A 396 -27.35 -5.58 2.48
C ASN A 396 -26.16 -5.47 3.45
N ILE A 397 -25.35 -6.49 3.53
CA ILE A 397 -24.16 -6.52 4.40
C ILE A 397 -22.95 -6.07 3.61
N TYR A 398 -22.31 -5.00 4.09
CA TYR A 398 -21.03 -4.53 3.56
C TYR A 398 -19.95 -4.78 4.60
N ALA A 399 -19.09 -5.76 4.35
CA ALA A 399 -18.06 -6.18 5.28
C ALA A 399 -16.67 -5.97 4.72
N GLY A 400 -15.78 -5.40 5.51
CA GLY A 400 -14.37 -5.20 5.15
C GLY A 400 -13.45 -5.26 6.36
N GLY A 401 -12.22 -5.73 6.17
CA GLY A 401 -11.25 -5.84 7.27
C GLY A 401 -10.89 -4.48 7.87
N ILE A 402 -10.92 -3.42 7.07
CA ILE A 402 -10.70 -2.04 7.54
C ILE A 402 -12.03 -1.29 7.64
N ALA A 403 -12.83 -1.26 6.56
CA ALA A 403 -14.09 -0.54 6.56
C ALA A 403 -15.21 -1.34 5.86
N GLY A 404 -16.42 -1.35 6.43
CA GLY A 404 -17.58 -1.90 5.73
C GLY A 404 -17.97 -1.05 4.53
N ASN A 405 -17.97 0.27 4.69
CA ASN A 405 -18.31 1.23 3.65
C ASN A 405 -17.33 2.42 3.65
N ASN A 406 -16.78 2.75 2.50
CA ASN A 406 -16.00 3.97 2.27
C ASN A 406 -16.74 4.82 1.24
N SER A 407 -17.35 5.91 1.65
CA SER A 407 -18.31 6.62 0.84
C SER A 407 -17.78 7.97 0.32
N TYR A 408 -18.43 8.42 -0.75
CA TYR A 408 -18.33 9.76 -1.30
C TYR A 408 -19.57 10.58 -0.90
N SER A 409 -19.40 11.85 -0.61
CA SER A 409 -20.48 12.77 -0.34
C SER A 409 -20.78 13.67 -1.54
N GLU A 410 -21.97 13.50 -2.12
CA GLU A 410 -22.43 14.37 -3.22
C GLU A 410 -22.61 15.84 -2.77
N VAL A 411 -22.96 16.03 -1.51
CA VAL A 411 -23.28 17.35 -0.97
C VAL A 411 -22.04 18.22 -0.81
N TYR A 412 -20.90 17.57 -0.47
CA TYR A 412 -19.66 18.28 -0.18
C TYR A 412 -18.58 18.08 -1.24
N ASN A 413 -18.83 17.24 -2.25
CA ASN A 413 -17.81 16.81 -3.23
C ASN A 413 -16.57 16.21 -2.56
N GLU A 414 -16.75 15.46 -1.48
CA GLU A 414 -15.70 14.95 -0.62
C GLU A 414 -15.66 13.43 -0.64
N THR A 415 -14.44 12.89 -0.64
CA THR A 415 -14.14 11.47 -0.77
C THR A 415 -13.63 10.92 0.55
N GLY A 416 -14.16 9.79 1.02
CA GLY A 416 -13.54 9.03 2.09
C GLY A 416 -12.19 8.47 1.63
N VAL A 417 -11.14 8.65 2.44
CA VAL A 417 -9.77 8.20 2.12
C VAL A 417 -9.34 7.08 3.05
N ILE A 418 -8.83 6.00 2.46
CA ILE A 418 -8.19 4.88 3.16
C ILE A 418 -6.80 4.70 2.56
N GLU A 419 -5.75 4.86 3.38
CA GLU A 419 -4.37 4.84 2.93
C GLU A 419 -3.47 4.08 3.90
N ASN A 420 -2.52 3.30 3.35
CA ASN A 420 -1.54 2.54 4.10
C ASN A 420 -2.19 1.63 5.16
N VAL A 421 -2.94 0.64 4.69
CA VAL A 421 -3.73 -0.23 5.56
C VAL A 421 -3.49 -1.71 5.27
N LYS A 422 -3.60 -2.53 6.32
CA LYS A 422 -3.45 -3.98 6.21
C LYS A 422 -4.56 -4.72 6.93
N ASN A 423 -5.09 -5.77 6.30
CA ASN A 423 -5.95 -6.74 6.94
C ASN A 423 -5.29 -8.13 7.01
N GLU A 424 -5.25 -8.70 8.20
CA GLU A 424 -4.80 -10.07 8.47
C GLU A 424 -5.93 -10.97 9.01
N GLY A 425 -7.06 -10.39 9.44
CA GLY A 425 -8.21 -11.12 9.96
C GLY A 425 -9.08 -11.74 8.86
N ALA A 426 -9.74 -12.83 9.17
CA ALA A 426 -10.65 -13.51 8.27
C ALA A 426 -12.02 -12.80 8.22
N ILE A 427 -12.64 -12.76 7.04
CA ILE A 427 -13.96 -12.16 6.84
C ILE A 427 -14.89 -13.19 6.24
N SER A 428 -16.02 -13.46 6.91
CA SER A 428 -17.04 -14.41 6.46
C SER A 428 -18.43 -13.79 6.52
N VAL A 429 -19.06 -13.63 5.36
CA VAL A 429 -20.46 -13.18 5.25
C VAL A 429 -21.29 -14.29 4.64
N THR A 430 -22.30 -14.76 5.38
CA THR A 430 -23.24 -15.80 4.97
C THR A 430 -24.68 -15.28 5.02
N ASP A 431 -25.60 -16.01 4.40
CA ASP A 431 -27.05 -15.77 4.48
C ASP A 431 -27.53 -14.36 4.05
N SER A 432 -26.73 -13.67 3.22
CA SER A 432 -27.11 -12.38 2.62
C SER A 432 -27.08 -12.49 1.09
N SER A 433 -28.19 -12.17 0.43
CA SER A 433 -28.27 -12.23 -1.05
C SER A 433 -27.61 -11.05 -1.74
N GLN A 434 -27.25 -9.99 -1.00
CA GLN A 434 -26.69 -8.75 -1.55
C GLN A 434 -25.46 -8.28 -0.77
N ALA A 435 -24.63 -9.23 -0.31
CA ALA A 435 -23.43 -8.88 0.43
C ALA A 435 -22.33 -8.31 -0.48
N LYS A 436 -21.62 -7.31 0.04
CA LYS A 436 -20.39 -6.79 -0.53
C LYS A 436 -19.26 -7.03 0.46
N THR A 437 -18.38 -7.95 0.14
CA THR A 437 -17.36 -8.42 1.06
C THR A 437 -15.99 -8.16 0.47
N GLY A 438 -15.17 -7.37 1.16
CA GLY A 438 -13.80 -7.06 0.75
C GLY A 438 -12.80 -7.30 1.88
N GLY A 439 -11.60 -7.69 1.57
CA GLY A 439 -10.53 -7.83 2.58
C GLY A 439 -10.20 -6.50 3.27
N ILE A 440 -10.38 -5.39 2.57
CA ILE A 440 -10.18 -4.04 3.10
C ILE A 440 -11.51 -3.28 3.19
N VAL A 441 -12.27 -3.21 2.09
CA VAL A 441 -13.53 -2.45 2.06
C VAL A 441 -14.63 -3.26 1.40
N GLY A 442 -15.80 -3.36 2.05
CA GLY A 442 -16.99 -4.01 1.46
C GLY A 442 -17.54 -3.23 0.27
N ASN A 443 -17.89 -1.97 0.45
CA ASN A 443 -18.39 -1.05 -0.57
C ASN A 443 -17.54 0.21 -0.66
N ASN A 444 -16.91 0.47 -1.80
CA ASN A 444 -16.04 1.62 -2.00
C ASN A 444 -16.59 2.60 -3.04
N ALA A 445 -16.80 3.83 -2.62
CA ALA A 445 -17.02 4.99 -3.50
C ALA A 445 -16.00 6.11 -3.23
N GLY A 446 -15.01 5.83 -2.38
CA GLY A 446 -13.91 6.70 -2.01
C GLY A 446 -12.59 6.28 -2.63
N GLN A 447 -11.50 6.80 -2.06
CA GLN A 447 -10.13 6.45 -2.44
C GLN A 447 -9.57 5.36 -1.52
N VAL A 448 -8.93 4.35 -2.11
CA VAL A 448 -8.14 3.33 -1.39
C VAL A 448 -6.77 3.22 -2.04
N SER A 449 -5.72 3.35 -1.25
CA SER A 449 -4.34 3.23 -1.73
C SER A 449 -3.42 2.58 -0.70
N LYS A 450 -2.38 1.89 -1.18
CA LYS A 450 -1.42 1.17 -0.31
C LYS A 450 -2.13 0.22 0.65
N ALA A 451 -2.93 -0.69 0.09
CA ALA A 451 -3.74 -1.61 0.87
C ALA A 451 -3.33 -3.06 0.64
N GLU A 452 -3.11 -3.79 1.73
CA GLU A 452 -2.71 -5.19 1.73
C GLU A 452 -3.75 -6.05 2.46
N ASN A 453 -4.15 -7.17 1.86
CA ASN A 453 -4.94 -8.20 2.52
C ASN A 453 -4.22 -9.55 2.49
N THR A 454 -4.06 -10.15 3.67
CA THR A 454 -3.56 -11.52 3.84
C THR A 454 -4.62 -12.45 4.44
N GLY A 455 -5.71 -11.89 4.97
CA GLY A 455 -6.81 -12.63 5.55
C GLY A 455 -7.71 -13.30 4.51
N ALA A 456 -8.35 -14.40 4.88
CA ALA A 456 -9.33 -15.07 4.02
C ALA A 456 -10.62 -14.28 3.90
N VAL A 457 -11.20 -14.18 2.69
CA VAL A 457 -12.45 -13.47 2.42
C VAL A 457 -13.47 -14.43 1.83
N THR A 458 -14.61 -14.59 2.51
CA THR A 458 -15.73 -15.42 2.03
C THR A 458 -17.01 -14.58 1.99
N GLY A 459 -17.74 -14.63 0.90
CA GLY A 459 -18.98 -13.84 0.73
C GLY A 459 -19.93 -14.43 -0.31
N THR A 460 -21.12 -13.82 -0.41
CA THR A 460 -22.23 -14.39 -1.20
C THR A 460 -22.48 -13.73 -2.55
N TRP A 461 -22.12 -12.46 -2.73
CA TRP A 461 -22.44 -11.75 -4.00
C TRP A 461 -21.23 -11.07 -4.62
N HIS A 462 -20.82 -9.87 -4.14
CA HIS A 462 -19.60 -9.22 -4.59
C HIS A 462 -18.49 -9.50 -3.58
N VAL A 463 -17.46 -10.20 -4.02
CA VAL A 463 -16.40 -10.66 -3.12
C VAL A 463 -15.05 -10.29 -3.72
N GLY A 464 -14.29 -9.47 -3.01
CA GLY A 464 -12.96 -9.06 -3.45
C GLY A 464 -11.92 -9.23 -2.35
N GLY A 465 -10.71 -9.59 -2.71
CA GLY A 465 -9.62 -9.68 -1.76
C GLY A 465 -9.29 -8.33 -1.10
N ILE A 466 -9.60 -7.22 -1.79
CA ILE A 466 -9.45 -5.85 -1.26
C ILE A 466 -10.82 -5.15 -1.22
N LEU A 467 -11.53 -5.04 -2.35
CA LEU A 467 -12.80 -4.33 -2.47
C LEU A 467 -13.90 -5.29 -2.90
N GLY A 468 -15.00 -5.39 -2.15
CA GLY A 468 -16.18 -6.16 -2.60
C GLY A 468 -16.80 -5.53 -3.84
N TYR A 469 -17.05 -4.23 -3.79
CA TYR A 469 -17.67 -3.44 -4.86
C TYR A 469 -17.03 -2.06 -4.95
N SER A 470 -16.81 -1.54 -6.16
CA SER A 470 -16.27 -0.20 -6.39
C SER A 470 -17.16 0.64 -7.31
N ASN A 471 -17.49 1.85 -6.86
CA ASN A 471 -18.30 2.79 -7.63
C ASN A 471 -17.85 4.25 -7.40
N ASN A 472 -16.89 4.71 -8.19
CA ASN A 472 -16.37 6.09 -8.16
C ASN A 472 -17.07 6.99 -9.21
N SER A 473 -18.33 6.71 -9.55
CA SER A 473 -19.08 7.44 -10.59
C SER A 473 -19.22 8.94 -10.30
N LYS A 474 -19.19 9.34 -9.07
CA LYS A 474 -19.33 10.73 -8.62
C LYS A 474 -17.98 11.48 -8.56
N ASN A 475 -16.87 10.76 -8.44
CA ASN A 475 -15.54 11.35 -8.48
C ASN A 475 -14.61 10.50 -9.36
N THR A 476 -14.67 10.75 -10.66
CA THR A 476 -13.89 10.02 -11.67
C THR A 476 -12.39 10.36 -11.67
N ALA A 477 -11.96 11.32 -10.86
CA ALA A 477 -10.54 11.65 -10.68
C ALA A 477 -9.83 10.69 -9.71
N VAL A 478 -10.59 9.99 -8.84
CA VAL A 478 -10.03 9.06 -7.86
C VAL A 478 -9.40 7.87 -8.57
N ILE A 479 -8.16 7.55 -8.18
CA ILE A 479 -7.44 6.33 -8.58
C ILE A 479 -7.26 5.48 -7.32
N ASN A 480 -7.68 4.23 -7.39
CA ASN A 480 -7.36 3.22 -6.38
C ASN A 480 -6.07 2.52 -6.81
N SER A 481 -5.04 2.51 -5.96
CA SER A 481 -3.71 2.05 -6.37
C SER A 481 -2.94 1.33 -5.28
N GLU A 482 -1.93 0.57 -5.70
CA GLU A 482 -1.07 -0.22 -4.79
C GLU A 482 -1.94 -1.15 -3.91
N LEU A 483 -2.80 -1.96 -4.57
CA LEU A 483 -3.71 -2.89 -3.89
C LEU A 483 -3.20 -4.32 -4.05
N HIS A 484 -2.85 -4.96 -2.94
CA HIS A 484 -2.20 -6.27 -2.94
C HIS A 484 -2.99 -7.27 -2.10
N ASN A 485 -3.32 -8.43 -2.68
CA ASN A 485 -3.97 -9.52 -1.98
C ASN A 485 -3.14 -10.80 -2.05
N SER A 486 -2.92 -11.43 -0.91
CA SER A 486 -2.36 -12.78 -0.79
C SER A 486 -3.31 -13.75 -0.07
N GLY A 487 -4.40 -13.23 0.51
CA GLY A 487 -5.44 -14.04 1.15
C GLY A 487 -6.33 -14.79 0.14
N THR A 488 -6.94 -15.89 0.57
CA THR A 488 -7.90 -16.63 -0.25
C THR A 488 -9.21 -15.87 -0.38
N VAL A 489 -9.83 -15.91 -1.57
CA VAL A 489 -11.12 -15.25 -1.85
C VAL A 489 -12.13 -16.27 -2.35
N THR A 490 -13.27 -16.39 -1.66
CA THR A 490 -14.27 -17.42 -1.97
C THR A 490 -15.68 -16.82 -2.10
N GLY A 491 -16.30 -17.01 -3.25
CA GLY A 491 -17.71 -16.71 -3.49
C GLY A 491 -18.58 -17.96 -3.30
N ILE A 492 -19.62 -17.87 -2.45
CA ILE A 492 -20.51 -19.00 -2.09
C ILE A 492 -21.97 -18.78 -2.47
N GLY A 493 -22.35 -17.65 -3.04
CA GLY A 493 -23.72 -17.34 -3.42
C GLY A 493 -24.16 -17.96 -4.73
N ALA A 494 -25.47 -17.95 -4.99
CA ALA A 494 -26.01 -18.43 -6.27
C ALA A 494 -25.51 -17.62 -7.47
N PHE A 495 -25.31 -16.31 -7.29
CA PHE A 495 -24.68 -15.39 -8.22
C PHE A 495 -23.49 -14.76 -7.50
N SER A 496 -22.30 -14.88 -8.04
CA SER A 496 -21.10 -14.38 -7.37
C SER A 496 -20.15 -13.72 -8.35
N TYR A 497 -19.77 -12.47 -8.04
CA TYR A 497 -18.70 -11.73 -8.70
C TYR A 497 -17.49 -11.74 -7.78
N VAL A 498 -16.48 -12.53 -8.12
CA VAL A 498 -15.34 -12.78 -7.24
C VAL A 498 -14.05 -12.35 -7.92
N GLY A 499 -13.35 -11.42 -7.31
CA GLY A 499 -12.04 -10.96 -7.77
C GLY A 499 -10.97 -11.07 -6.69
N GLY A 500 -9.76 -11.41 -7.07
CA GLY A 500 -8.64 -11.41 -6.14
C GLY A 500 -8.41 -10.05 -5.49
N ILE A 501 -8.79 -8.95 -6.18
CA ILE A 501 -8.74 -7.58 -5.67
C ILE A 501 -10.14 -6.99 -5.58
N VAL A 502 -10.92 -6.96 -6.67
CA VAL A 502 -12.25 -6.34 -6.70
C VAL A 502 -13.30 -7.33 -7.18
N GLY A 503 -14.39 -7.52 -6.42
CA GLY A 503 -15.50 -8.37 -6.84
C GLY A 503 -16.20 -7.80 -8.07
N GLN A 504 -16.69 -6.56 -8.01
CA GLN A 504 -17.26 -5.86 -9.15
C GLN A 504 -16.83 -4.40 -9.21
N VAL A 505 -16.44 -3.93 -10.38
CA VAL A 505 -16.26 -2.52 -10.71
C VAL A 505 -17.49 -2.03 -11.47
N PHE A 506 -18.26 -1.13 -10.85
CA PHE A 506 -19.32 -0.40 -11.54
C PHE A 506 -18.76 0.83 -12.26
N GLN A 507 -17.87 1.56 -11.59
CA GLN A 507 -17.07 2.63 -12.15
C GLN A 507 -15.82 2.86 -11.30
N GLY A 508 -14.64 3.10 -11.93
CA GLY A 508 -13.41 3.37 -11.20
C GLY A 508 -12.16 3.31 -12.06
N LYS A 509 -11.08 3.87 -11.52
CA LYS A 509 -9.73 3.80 -12.08
C LYS A 509 -8.82 3.06 -11.12
N PHE A 510 -7.97 2.21 -11.68
CA PHE A 510 -7.11 1.32 -10.92
C PHE A 510 -5.72 1.24 -11.54
N ASP A 511 -4.71 1.28 -10.70
CA ASP A 511 -3.31 1.16 -11.09
C ASP A 511 -2.53 0.37 -10.04
N ASP A 512 -1.62 -0.49 -10.49
CA ASP A 512 -0.76 -1.32 -9.65
C ASP A 512 -1.54 -2.25 -8.70
N LEU A 513 -2.21 -3.24 -9.29
CA LEU A 513 -2.95 -4.26 -8.56
C LEU A 513 -2.28 -5.63 -8.68
N SER A 514 -2.08 -6.31 -7.57
CA SER A 514 -1.53 -7.66 -7.58
C SER A 514 -2.28 -8.64 -6.70
N ASN A 515 -2.54 -9.84 -7.23
CA ASN A 515 -3.13 -10.94 -6.49
C ASN A 515 -2.22 -12.17 -6.51
N GLY A 516 -1.84 -12.66 -5.32
CA GLY A 516 -1.17 -13.95 -5.11
C GLY A 516 -2.09 -14.99 -4.46
N GLY A 517 -3.24 -14.57 -3.96
CA GLY A 517 -4.20 -15.43 -3.29
C GLY A 517 -5.05 -16.27 -4.25
N THR A 518 -5.51 -17.42 -3.81
CA THR A 518 -6.44 -18.27 -4.58
C THR A 518 -7.82 -17.63 -4.64
N VAL A 519 -8.43 -17.61 -5.83
CA VAL A 519 -9.80 -17.16 -6.07
C VAL A 519 -10.68 -18.35 -6.42
N THR A 520 -11.77 -18.55 -5.69
CA THR A 520 -12.71 -19.65 -5.91
C THR A 520 -14.14 -19.14 -6.00
N VAL A 521 -14.84 -19.52 -7.07
CA VAL A 521 -16.27 -19.34 -7.21
C VAL A 521 -16.96 -20.69 -7.12
N ASN A 522 -17.86 -20.85 -6.15
CA ASN A 522 -18.73 -22.01 -6.00
C ASN A 522 -20.20 -21.54 -6.13
N ALA A 523 -20.57 -21.10 -7.33
CA ALA A 523 -21.90 -20.55 -7.58
C ALA A 523 -22.88 -21.60 -8.11
N ALA A 524 -24.05 -21.70 -7.48
CA ALA A 524 -25.09 -22.61 -7.92
C ALA A 524 -25.74 -22.18 -9.26
N ASN A 525 -25.54 -20.95 -9.72
CA ASN A 525 -26.09 -20.42 -10.95
C ASN A 525 -25.00 -19.79 -11.85
N THR A 526 -24.70 -18.52 -11.66
CA THR A 526 -23.73 -17.77 -12.48
C THR A 526 -22.56 -17.29 -11.61
N GLY A 527 -21.34 -17.47 -12.09
CA GLY A 527 -20.15 -17.05 -11.37
C GLY A 527 -19.10 -16.43 -12.27
N TYR A 528 -18.51 -15.36 -11.77
CA TYR A 528 -17.45 -14.58 -12.40
C TYR A 528 -16.21 -14.62 -11.52
N ALA A 529 -15.17 -15.27 -12.00
CA ALA A 529 -13.91 -15.42 -11.28
C ALA A 529 -12.79 -14.66 -12.00
N GLY A 530 -12.31 -13.58 -11.41
CA GLY A 530 -11.16 -12.83 -11.90
C GLY A 530 -9.99 -12.91 -10.94
N GLY A 531 -8.78 -13.10 -11.42
CA GLY A 531 -7.59 -13.03 -10.56
C GLY A 531 -7.45 -11.65 -9.92
N ILE A 532 -7.91 -10.61 -10.63
CA ILE A 532 -7.94 -9.23 -10.12
C ILE A 532 -9.39 -8.76 -9.97
N ILE A 533 -10.20 -8.82 -11.01
CA ILE A 533 -11.56 -8.28 -11.03
C ILE A 533 -12.55 -9.34 -11.50
N GLY A 534 -13.59 -9.62 -10.69
CA GLY A 534 -14.65 -10.55 -11.06
C GLY A 534 -15.44 -10.06 -12.28
N HIS A 535 -15.96 -8.83 -12.22
CA HIS A 535 -16.75 -8.23 -13.29
C HIS A 535 -16.49 -6.72 -13.42
N ASN A 536 -16.22 -6.26 -14.65
CA ASN A 536 -16.15 -4.84 -15.00
C ASN A 536 -17.40 -4.46 -15.82
N SER A 537 -18.24 -3.61 -15.26
CA SER A 537 -19.56 -3.25 -15.81
C SER A 537 -19.45 -2.36 -17.04
N SER A 538 -20.38 -2.49 -17.98
CA SER A 538 -20.55 -1.60 -19.14
C SER A 538 -20.75 -0.14 -18.80
N THR A 539 -21.16 0.19 -17.58
CA THR A 539 -21.30 1.56 -17.09
C THR A 539 -19.95 2.23 -16.77
N ASN A 540 -18.86 1.47 -16.72
CA ASN A 540 -17.51 1.98 -16.47
C ASN A 540 -16.91 2.62 -17.74
N SER A 541 -17.49 3.72 -18.19
CA SER A 541 -17.12 4.39 -19.45
C SER A 541 -15.90 5.33 -19.32
N SER A 542 -15.47 5.65 -18.09
CA SER A 542 -14.32 6.52 -17.80
C SER A 542 -13.25 5.81 -16.96
N GLY A 543 -13.33 4.49 -16.86
CA GLY A 543 -12.37 3.67 -16.14
C GLY A 543 -10.99 3.64 -16.81
N SER A 544 -9.98 3.33 -16.04
CA SER A 544 -8.65 2.97 -16.54
C SER A 544 -8.07 1.85 -15.68
N PHE A 545 -7.33 0.95 -16.32
CA PHE A 545 -6.71 -0.19 -15.66
C PHE A 545 -5.31 -0.36 -16.22
N THR A 546 -4.30 -0.23 -15.35
CA THR A 546 -2.89 -0.37 -15.71
C THR A 546 -2.14 -1.19 -14.66
N ASN A 547 -1.11 -1.92 -15.07
CA ASN A 547 -0.24 -2.71 -14.18
C ASN A 547 -1.00 -3.73 -13.33
N LEU A 548 -1.79 -4.61 -13.96
CA LEU A 548 -2.54 -5.66 -13.26
C LEU A 548 -1.81 -7.01 -13.35
N SER A 549 -1.53 -7.62 -12.21
CA SER A 549 -0.77 -8.87 -12.12
C SER A 549 -1.46 -9.92 -11.26
N ASN A 550 -1.60 -11.15 -11.77
CA ASN A 550 -2.11 -12.27 -11.01
C ASN A 550 -1.13 -13.45 -11.03
N SER A 551 -0.80 -13.96 -9.86
CA SER A 551 -0.08 -15.23 -9.67
C SER A 551 -0.91 -16.28 -8.93
N GLY A 552 -2.05 -15.90 -8.36
CA GLY A 552 -2.96 -16.78 -7.64
C GLY A 552 -3.73 -17.73 -8.56
N ALA A 553 -4.07 -18.92 -8.08
CA ALA A 553 -4.89 -19.87 -8.81
C ALA A 553 -6.36 -19.45 -8.83
N ILE A 554 -7.03 -19.60 -9.98
CA ILE A 554 -8.43 -19.25 -10.18
C ILE A 554 -9.23 -20.51 -10.44
N THR A 555 -10.35 -20.68 -9.72
CA THR A 555 -11.28 -21.80 -9.94
C THR A 555 -12.71 -21.28 -10.09
N GLY A 556 -13.28 -21.46 -11.27
CA GLY A 556 -14.67 -21.11 -11.59
C GLY A 556 -15.55 -22.35 -11.72
N ASN A 557 -16.14 -22.84 -10.62
CA ASN A 557 -17.07 -23.96 -10.58
C ASN A 557 -18.52 -23.44 -10.58
N VAL A 558 -19.19 -23.49 -11.73
CA VAL A 558 -20.54 -22.94 -11.84
C VAL A 558 -21.47 -23.89 -12.60
N THR A 559 -22.79 -23.75 -12.37
CA THR A 559 -23.77 -24.65 -12.97
C THR A 559 -24.28 -24.15 -14.32
N ASN A 560 -24.59 -22.86 -14.48
CA ASN A 560 -25.28 -22.33 -15.67
C ASN A 560 -24.42 -21.43 -16.55
N ALA A 561 -23.67 -20.49 -15.99
CA ALA A 561 -22.77 -19.61 -16.73
C ALA A 561 -21.51 -19.32 -15.90
N GLY A 562 -20.35 -19.61 -16.45
CA GLY A 562 -19.07 -19.41 -15.79
C GLY A 562 -18.09 -18.63 -16.64
N TYR A 563 -17.49 -17.62 -16.04
CA TYR A 563 -16.43 -16.83 -16.64
C TYR A 563 -15.24 -16.80 -15.69
N ALA A 564 -14.08 -17.24 -16.19
CA ALA A 564 -12.87 -17.20 -15.36
C ALA A 564 -11.70 -16.63 -16.16
N GLY A 565 -11.02 -15.65 -15.59
CA GLY A 565 -9.86 -15.02 -16.21
C GLY A 565 -8.77 -14.69 -15.20
N GLY A 566 -7.53 -14.71 -15.66
CA GLY A 566 -6.38 -14.37 -14.82
C GLY A 566 -6.44 -12.95 -14.30
N ILE A 567 -7.06 -12.02 -15.03
CA ILE A 567 -7.26 -10.64 -14.63
C ILE A 567 -8.76 -10.34 -14.48
N PHE A 568 -9.58 -10.47 -15.55
CA PHE A 568 -11.03 -10.28 -15.47
C PHE A 568 -11.77 -11.58 -15.70
N GLY A 569 -12.78 -11.88 -14.86
CA GLY A 569 -13.77 -12.91 -15.17
C GLY A 569 -14.61 -12.48 -16.39
N GLU A 570 -15.22 -11.29 -16.31
CA GLU A 570 -15.96 -10.65 -17.38
C GLU A 570 -15.63 -9.17 -17.48
N ASN A 571 -15.52 -8.70 -18.72
CA ASN A 571 -15.45 -7.28 -19.07
C ASN A 571 -16.53 -6.90 -20.06
N ASP A 572 -17.44 -6.01 -19.64
CA ASP A 572 -18.48 -5.41 -20.47
C ASP A 572 -18.15 -3.98 -20.95
N ALA A 573 -17.08 -3.38 -20.44
CA ALA A 573 -16.72 -2.01 -20.78
C ALA A 573 -15.82 -1.93 -22.02
N ALA A 574 -16.12 -0.98 -22.91
CA ALA A 574 -15.31 -0.70 -24.09
C ALA A 574 -14.16 0.26 -23.74
N LEU A 575 -13.18 -0.22 -22.97
CA LEU A 575 -12.01 0.52 -22.49
C LEU A 575 -10.72 -0.01 -23.11
N GLU A 576 -9.66 0.76 -22.98
CA GLU A 576 -8.31 0.28 -23.25
C GLU A 576 -7.68 -0.31 -21.98
N PHE A 577 -7.07 -1.48 -22.11
CA PHE A 577 -6.41 -2.24 -21.07
C PHE A 577 -4.95 -2.42 -21.45
N GLU A 578 -4.05 -2.11 -20.53
CA GLU A 578 -2.63 -2.19 -20.80
C GLU A 578 -1.84 -2.77 -19.61
N LYS A 579 -0.82 -3.57 -19.94
CA LYS A 579 0.11 -4.18 -18.98
C LYS A 579 -0.56 -5.15 -18.03
N PHE A 580 -1.24 -6.14 -18.57
CA PHE A 580 -1.82 -7.24 -17.81
C PHE A 580 -0.97 -8.49 -17.92
N ASN A 581 -0.70 -9.11 -16.79
CA ASN A 581 -0.02 -10.39 -16.79
C ASN A 581 -0.65 -11.39 -15.82
N ASN A 582 -0.64 -12.66 -16.24
CA ASN A 582 -1.07 -13.77 -15.40
C ASN A 582 -0.05 -14.90 -15.44
N SER A 583 0.35 -15.36 -14.25
CA SER A 583 1.12 -16.60 -14.06
C SER A 583 0.34 -17.67 -13.29
N GLY A 584 -0.82 -17.31 -12.73
CA GLY A 584 -1.67 -18.23 -11.99
C GLY A 584 -2.42 -19.22 -12.90
N THR A 585 -2.69 -20.39 -12.38
CA THR A 585 -3.49 -21.42 -13.08
C THR A 585 -4.97 -21.05 -13.10
N ILE A 586 -5.63 -21.15 -14.26
CA ILE A 586 -7.06 -20.94 -14.42
C ILE A 586 -7.75 -22.28 -14.65
N LYS A 587 -8.77 -22.61 -13.84
CA LYS A 587 -9.63 -23.79 -14.01
C LYS A 587 -11.10 -23.37 -14.07
N GLY A 588 -11.88 -24.02 -14.93
CA GLY A 588 -13.32 -23.71 -15.02
C GLY A 588 -14.07 -24.58 -16.03
N ASN A 589 -15.38 -24.34 -16.12
CA ASN A 589 -16.28 -25.11 -16.94
C ASN A 589 -17.09 -24.28 -17.96
N GLY A 590 -16.75 -23.00 -18.14
CA GLY A 590 -17.41 -22.08 -19.08
C GLY A 590 -16.41 -21.36 -19.99
N TRP A 591 -16.44 -20.03 -20.04
CA TRP A 591 -15.47 -19.24 -20.82
C TRP A 591 -14.29 -18.85 -19.94
N ILE A 592 -13.15 -19.40 -20.28
CA ILE A 592 -11.94 -19.23 -19.46
C ILE A 592 -10.78 -18.68 -20.30
N GLY A 593 -10.07 -17.71 -19.76
CA GLY A 593 -8.97 -17.06 -20.44
C GLY A 593 -7.79 -16.76 -19.50
N GLY A 594 -6.58 -16.85 -20.02
CA GLY A 594 -5.38 -16.52 -19.24
C GLY A 594 -5.38 -15.09 -18.71
N ILE A 595 -6.04 -14.17 -19.42
CA ILE A 595 -6.23 -12.77 -19.02
C ILE A 595 -7.72 -12.47 -18.78
N ILE A 596 -8.59 -12.70 -19.75
CA ILE A 596 -10.03 -12.39 -19.64
C ILE A 596 -10.87 -13.61 -20.03
N GLY A 597 -11.85 -13.99 -19.18
CA GLY A 597 -12.81 -15.04 -19.50
C GLY A 597 -13.74 -14.63 -20.64
N TYR A 598 -14.45 -13.52 -20.50
CA TYR A 598 -15.28 -12.90 -21.52
C TYR A 598 -14.98 -11.42 -21.70
N ASN A 599 -14.69 -11.01 -22.93
CA ASN A 599 -14.44 -9.62 -23.30
C ASN A 599 -15.50 -9.11 -24.28
N ASN A 600 -16.29 -8.15 -23.86
CA ASN A 600 -17.39 -7.57 -24.63
C ASN A 600 -17.05 -6.14 -25.11
N GLY A 601 -15.88 -5.95 -25.75
CA GLY A 601 -15.53 -4.69 -26.42
C GLY A 601 -14.25 -4.02 -25.97
N GLY A 602 -13.62 -4.46 -24.87
CA GLY A 602 -12.38 -3.87 -24.37
C GLY A 602 -11.18 -4.16 -25.28
N ALA A 603 -10.32 -3.16 -25.50
CA ALA A 603 -9.07 -3.29 -26.25
C ALA A 603 -7.94 -3.72 -25.29
N ILE A 604 -7.33 -4.87 -25.54
CA ILE A 604 -6.23 -5.43 -24.74
C ILE A 604 -4.91 -5.16 -25.47
N LYS A 605 -3.97 -4.52 -24.78
CA LYS A 605 -2.63 -4.22 -25.28
C LYS A 605 -1.54 -4.68 -24.34
N ASN A 606 -0.38 -5.01 -24.90
CA ASN A 606 0.85 -5.25 -24.14
C ASN A 606 0.62 -6.18 -22.94
N SER A 607 0.08 -7.38 -23.16
CA SER A 607 -0.35 -8.29 -22.09
C SER A 607 0.08 -9.73 -22.37
N TYR A 608 0.31 -10.51 -21.30
CA TYR A 608 0.73 -11.90 -21.49
C TYR A 608 0.21 -12.85 -20.41
N ASN A 609 0.17 -14.15 -20.78
CA ASN A 609 -0.14 -15.24 -19.87
C ASN A 609 0.97 -16.30 -19.89
N THR A 610 1.42 -16.70 -18.71
CA THR A 610 2.32 -17.84 -18.50
C THR A 610 1.64 -18.95 -17.69
N GLY A 611 0.46 -18.67 -17.10
CA GLY A 611 -0.31 -19.63 -16.31
C GLY A 611 -1.06 -20.64 -17.16
N VAL A 612 -1.28 -21.83 -16.61
CA VAL A 612 -2.06 -22.89 -17.26
C VAL A 612 -3.55 -22.52 -17.32
N VAL A 613 -4.17 -22.71 -18.48
CA VAL A 613 -5.62 -22.57 -18.69
C VAL A 613 -6.23 -23.94 -18.96
N ALA A 614 -6.99 -24.48 -18.01
CA ALA A 614 -7.55 -25.84 -18.10
C ALA A 614 -9.05 -25.84 -17.87
N GLY A 615 -9.82 -26.25 -18.89
CA GLY A 615 -11.27 -26.31 -18.84
C GLY A 615 -11.84 -27.70 -18.98
N THR A 616 -12.96 -27.96 -18.28
CA THR A 616 -13.76 -29.19 -18.46
C THR A 616 -15.21 -28.79 -18.67
N GLY A 617 -15.77 -29.14 -19.85
CA GLY A 617 -17.13 -28.82 -20.21
C GLY A 617 -18.15 -29.61 -19.37
N ALA A 618 -19.27 -28.98 -19.02
CA ALA A 618 -20.30 -29.55 -18.19
C ALA A 618 -21.70 -29.22 -18.69
N GLY A 619 -22.57 -30.23 -18.76
CA GLY A 619 -24.00 -30.08 -19.05
C GLY A 619 -24.30 -29.32 -20.35
N THR A 620 -25.02 -28.20 -20.26
CA THR A 620 -25.39 -27.34 -21.38
C THR A 620 -24.41 -26.21 -21.64
N LEU A 621 -23.32 -26.07 -20.85
CA LEU A 621 -22.32 -25.03 -21.01
C LEU A 621 -21.38 -25.32 -22.17
N GLN A 622 -21.07 -24.28 -22.95
CA GLN A 622 -20.02 -24.31 -23.94
C GLN A 622 -18.70 -23.92 -23.27
N LEU A 623 -17.69 -24.77 -23.33
CA LEU A 623 -16.36 -24.45 -22.89
C LEU A 623 -15.59 -23.71 -23.99
N LEU A 624 -15.05 -22.53 -23.68
CA LEU A 624 -14.13 -21.77 -24.49
C LEU A 624 -12.86 -21.47 -23.68
N ALA A 625 -11.76 -22.16 -23.96
CA ALA A 625 -10.49 -22.04 -23.26
C ALA A 625 -9.46 -21.30 -24.12
N GLY A 626 -9.10 -20.07 -23.78
CA GLY A 626 -8.13 -19.26 -24.52
C GLY A 626 -6.90 -18.90 -23.69
N GLY A 627 -5.71 -18.95 -24.28
CA GLY A 627 -4.46 -18.59 -23.58
C GLY A 627 -4.46 -17.14 -23.11
N ILE A 628 -5.15 -16.24 -23.81
CA ILE A 628 -5.36 -14.84 -23.42
C ILE A 628 -6.85 -14.59 -23.14
N VAL A 629 -7.75 -14.86 -24.09
CA VAL A 629 -9.18 -14.60 -23.91
C VAL A 629 -10.00 -15.85 -24.22
N GLY A 630 -10.94 -16.19 -23.34
CA GLY A 630 -11.89 -17.29 -23.59
C GLY A 630 -12.81 -16.95 -24.75
N ASN A 631 -13.58 -15.87 -24.66
CA ASN A 631 -14.46 -15.37 -25.70
C ASN A 631 -14.32 -13.85 -25.87
N ASN A 632 -13.93 -13.41 -27.07
CA ASN A 632 -13.81 -12.02 -27.46
C ASN A 632 -14.95 -11.64 -28.44
N ASN A 633 -15.92 -10.87 -27.96
CA ASN A 633 -17.10 -10.52 -28.77
C ASN A 633 -16.81 -9.38 -29.77
N SER A 634 -16.00 -8.37 -29.41
CA SER A 634 -15.71 -7.23 -30.30
C SER A 634 -14.40 -6.47 -30.00
N GLY A 635 -13.73 -6.75 -28.90
CA GLY A 635 -12.51 -6.04 -28.51
C GLY A 635 -11.31 -6.32 -29.42
N SER A 636 -10.42 -5.34 -29.58
CA SER A 636 -9.14 -5.53 -30.26
C SER A 636 -8.09 -6.11 -29.31
N ILE A 637 -7.20 -6.95 -29.85
CA ILE A 637 -6.14 -7.59 -29.09
C ILE A 637 -4.81 -7.33 -29.82
N THR A 638 -3.92 -6.61 -29.17
CA THR A 638 -2.67 -6.15 -29.79
C THR A 638 -1.48 -6.38 -28.84
N ASN A 639 -0.38 -6.88 -29.39
CA ASN A 639 0.86 -7.14 -28.64
C ASN A 639 0.62 -8.06 -27.44
N VAL A 640 0.28 -9.32 -27.69
CA VAL A 640 0.03 -10.31 -26.65
C VAL A 640 0.77 -11.61 -26.89
N TYR A 641 1.13 -12.31 -25.83
CA TYR A 641 1.64 -13.66 -25.96
C TYR A 641 1.17 -14.59 -24.84
N ASN A 642 1.16 -15.89 -25.17
CA ASN A 642 0.87 -16.97 -24.23
C ASN A 642 2.00 -18.01 -24.25
N THR A 643 2.48 -18.37 -23.06
CA THR A 643 3.41 -19.48 -22.85
C THR A 643 2.83 -20.54 -21.91
N GLY A 644 1.65 -20.29 -21.33
CA GLY A 644 0.95 -21.25 -20.49
C GLY A 644 0.17 -22.30 -21.30
N ALA A 645 0.21 -23.56 -20.89
CA ALA A 645 -0.53 -24.62 -21.56
C ALA A 645 -2.04 -24.34 -21.55
N VAL A 646 -2.72 -24.62 -22.69
CA VAL A 646 -4.17 -24.47 -22.82
C VAL A 646 -4.80 -25.84 -23.07
N SER A 647 -5.80 -26.20 -22.26
CA SER A 647 -6.51 -27.46 -22.44
C SER A 647 -8.03 -27.31 -22.39
N ALA A 648 -8.72 -28.06 -23.22
CA ALA A 648 -10.19 -28.21 -23.18
C ALA A 648 -10.58 -29.66 -23.26
N ASP A 649 -11.20 -30.15 -22.19
CA ASP A 649 -11.91 -31.42 -22.15
C ASP A 649 -13.41 -31.14 -22.36
N LYS A 650 -14.04 -31.73 -23.36
CA LYS A 650 -15.48 -31.58 -23.57
C LYS A 650 -16.30 -32.09 -22.39
N GLY A 651 -15.76 -33.08 -21.63
CA GLY A 651 -16.43 -33.70 -20.48
C GLY A 651 -17.85 -34.14 -20.82
N THR A 652 -18.81 -33.68 -19.98
CA THR A 652 -20.24 -33.98 -20.17
C THR A 652 -21.00 -32.90 -20.99
N SER A 653 -20.31 -31.92 -21.58
CA SER A 653 -20.97 -30.84 -22.32
C SER A 653 -21.67 -31.35 -23.58
N THR A 654 -22.92 -30.92 -23.78
CA THR A 654 -23.70 -31.16 -25.01
C THR A 654 -23.31 -30.19 -26.14
N LYS A 655 -22.48 -29.18 -25.87
CA LYS A 655 -22.02 -28.17 -26.86
C LYS A 655 -20.63 -28.52 -27.40
N THR A 656 -20.29 -27.95 -28.55
CA THR A 656 -18.92 -28.00 -29.06
C THR A 656 -18.01 -27.13 -28.16
N CYS A 657 -16.91 -27.69 -27.67
CA CYS A 657 -15.93 -27.04 -26.83
C CYS A 657 -14.68 -26.69 -27.63
N PHE A 658 -14.01 -25.58 -27.28
CA PHE A 658 -12.90 -25.05 -28.06
C PHE A 658 -11.72 -24.69 -27.19
N ALA A 659 -10.48 -24.92 -27.67
CA ALA A 659 -9.24 -24.44 -27.09
C ALA A 659 -8.44 -23.63 -28.13
N GLY A 660 -8.11 -22.40 -27.83
CA GLY A 660 -7.24 -21.55 -28.66
C GLY A 660 -5.99 -21.09 -27.90
N GLY A 661 -4.83 -21.20 -28.53
CA GLY A 661 -3.57 -20.81 -27.90
C GLY A 661 -3.54 -19.33 -27.47
N ILE A 662 -4.29 -18.48 -28.17
CA ILE A 662 -4.55 -17.08 -27.82
C ILE A 662 -6.03 -16.89 -27.48
N ILE A 663 -6.97 -17.26 -28.35
CA ILE A 663 -8.40 -17.04 -28.14
C ILE A 663 -9.20 -18.27 -28.57
N ALA A 664 -10.16 -18.71 -27.76
CA ALA A 664 -11.05 -19.80 -28.16
C ALA A 664 -12.17 -19.33 -29.08
N GLY A 665 -12.90 -18.25 -28.75
CA GLY A 665 -13.92 -17.63 -29.58
C GLY A 665 -13.61 -16.17 -29.92
N ASN A 666 -13.48 -15.78 -31.20
CA ASN A 666 -13.05 -14.43 -31.58
C ASN A 666 -13.88 -13.78 -32.68
N LYS A 667 -14.33 -12.54 -32.43
CA LYS A 667 -14.95 -11.68 -33.46
C LYS A 667 -14.21 -10.36 -33.69
N GLY A 668 -13.28 -10.01 -32.81
CA GLY A 668 -12.46 -8.78 -32.87
C GLY A 668 -11.15 -8.97 -33.63
N PRO A 669 -10.43 -7.88 -33.96
CA PRO A 669 -9.12 -7.96 -34.61
C PRO A 669 -8.02 -8.41 -33.62
N ILE A 670 -7.07 -9.21 -34.11
CA ILE A 670 -5.85 -9.61 -33.42
C ILE A 670 -4.65 -9.13 -34.21
N LYS A 671 -3.67 -8.54 -33.53
CA LYS A 671 -2.47 -8.00 -34.14
C LYS A 671 -1.24 -8.27 -33.24
N ASN A 672 -0.15 -8.79 -33.81
CA ASN A 672 1.09 -9.12 -33.13
C ASN A 672 0.87 -10.04 -31.93
N ALA A 673 0.55 -11.28 -32.17
CA ALA A 673 0.28 -12.27 -31.14
C ALA A 673 1.08 -13.56 -31.37
N TYR A 674 1.54 -14.20 -30.29
CA TYR A 674 2.10 -15.53 -30.42
C TYR A 674 1.77 -16.47 -29.24
N ASN A 675 1.70 -17.78 -29.54
CA ASN A 675 1.53 -18.84 -28.57
C ASN A 675 2.70 -19.82 -28.63
N MET A 676 3.45 -19.96 -27.53
CA MET A 676 4.59 -20.89 -27.43
C MET A 676 4.27 -22.17 -26.66
N SER A 677 3.02 -22.42 -26.36
CA SER A 677 2.60 -23.53 -25.52
C SER A 677 1.71 -24.52 -26.28
N SER A 678 1.58 -25.71 -25.70
CA SER A 678 0.69 -26.73 -26.19
C SER A 678 -0.79 -26.33 -26.07
N VAL A 679 -1.57 -26.69 -27.07
CA VAL A 679 -3.04 -26.68 -27.02
C VAL A 679 -3.53 -28.12 -27.10
N THR A 680 -4.09 -28.64 -26.00
CA THR A 680 -4.55 -30.02 -25.88
C THR A 680 -6.07 -30.08 -25.79
N VAL A 681 -6.68 -31.07 -26.44
CA VAL A 681 -8.13 -31.24 -26.44
C VAL A 681 -8.50 -32.69 -26.23
N GLU A 682 -9.59 -32.91 -25.52
CA GLU A 682 -10.10 -34.26 -25.21
C GLU A 682 -11.59 -34.37 -25.48
N ASN A 683 -12.08 -35.60 -25.61
CA ASN A 683 -13.49 -35.96 -25.76
C ASN A 683 -14.25 -35.21 -26.87
N GLY A 684 -13.55 -34.87 -28.00
CA GLY A 684 -14.16 -34.23 -29.16
C GLY A 684 -14.25 -32.68 -29.05
N ALA A 685 -13.48 -32.08 -28.19
CA ALA A 685 -13.22 -30.62 -28.26
C ALA A 685 -12.32 -30.28 -29.45
N ILE A 686 -12.34 -29.02 -29.91
CA ILE A 686 -11.58 -28.52 -31.06
C ILE A 686 -10.46 -27.57 -30.56
N GLY A 687 -9.20 -27.86 -30.95
CA GLY A 687 -8.04 -27.07 -30.58
C GLY A 687 -7.35 -26.41 -31.77
N LYS A 688 -6.84 -25.19 -31.61
CA LYS A 688 -5.98 -24.51 -32.59
C LYS A 688 -4.91 -23.67 -31.91
N GLY A 689 -3.79 -23.48 -32.61
CA GLY A 689 -2.61 -22.79 -32.11
C GLY A 689 -2.84 -21.31 -31.75
N ILE A 690 -3.74 -20.61 -32.45
CA ILE A 690 -4.05 -19.16 -32.22
C ILE A 690 -5.53 -18.98 -31.87
N VAL A 691 -6.45 -19.14 -32.84
CA VAL A 691 -7.91 -18.94 -32.66
C VAL A 691 -8.63 -20.21 -33.02
N ALA A 692 -9.49 -20.73 -32.12
CA ALA A 692 -10.21 -21.99 -32.35
C ALA A 692 -11.49 -21.78 -33.14
N ALA A 693 -12.25 -20.70 -32.89
CA ALA A 693 -13.51 -20.39 -33.57
C ALA A 693 -13.70 -18.87 -33.71
N GLY A 694 -14.38 -18.43 -34.76
CA GLY A 694 -14.73 -17.03 -35.01
C GLY A 694 -14.26 -16.53 -36.35
N ASN A 695 -14.50 -15.24 -36.64
CA ASN A 695 -14.24 -14.57 -37.91
C ASN A 695 -13.51 -13.22 -37.77
N GLY A 696 -12.89 -12.94 -36.62
CA GLY A 696 -12.07 -11.73 -36.43
C GLY A 696 -10.86 -11.74 -37.36
N THR A 697 -10.41 -10.56 -37.79
CA THR A 697 -9.17 -10.41 -38.57
C THR A 697 -7.94 -10.71 -37.75
N ILE A 698 -6.95 -11.40 -38.31
CA ILE A 698 -5.73 -11.80 -37.61
C ILE A 698 -4.54 -11.35 -38.46
N THR A 699 -3.60 -10.66 -37.84
CA THR A 699 -2.41 -10.13 -38.50
C THR A 699 -1.20 -10.37 -37.63
N ASN A 700 -0.10 -10.87 -38.22
CA ASN A 700 1.16 -11.13 -37.53
C ASN A 700 0.97 -12.00 -36.27
N ALA A 701 0.43 -13.21 -36.45
CA ALA A 701 0.17 -14.15 -35.36
C ALA A 701 0.81 -15.50 -35.62
N PHE A 702 1.51 -16.05 -34.61
CA PHE A 702 2.33 -17.26 -34.71
C PHE A 702 2.08 -18.22 -33.55
N TYR A 703 2.29 -19.52 -33.80
CA TYR A 703 2.24 -20.53 -32.74
C TYR A 703 3.37 -21.57 -32.90
N PHE A 704 3.83 -22.11 -31.80
CA PHE A 704 4.73 -23.23 -31.73
C PHE A 704 3.94 -24.53 -31.68
N ASN A 705 4.35 -25.51 -32.50
CA ASN A 705 3.80 -26.86 -32.47
C ASN A 705 4.81 -27.82 -31.80
N PRO A 706 4.54 -28.28 -30.59
CA PRO A 706 5.50 -29.13 -29.83
C PRO A 706 5.71 -30.50 -30.46
N SER A 707 4.75 -31.03 -31.30
CA SER A 707 4.89 -32.31 -31.97
C SER A 707 5.87 -32.28 -33.14
N THR A 708 5.96 -31.14 -33.82
CA THR A 708 6.89 -30.95 -34.96
C THR A 708 8.14 -30.18 -34.57
N GLN A 709 8.18 -29.58 -33.38
CA GLN A 709 9.24 -28.65 -32.88
C GLN A 709 9.44 -27.47 -33.86
N ARG A 710 8.35 -26.92 -34.42
CA ARG A 710 8.35 -25.84 -35.41
C ARG A 710 7.34 -24.77 -35.11
N TYR A 711 7.58 -23.58 -35.67
CA TYR A 711 6.68 -22.42 -35.57
C TYR A 711 5.87 -22.32 -36.86
N TYR A 712 4.65 -21.86 -36.72
CA TYR A 712 3.74 -21.64 -37.87
C TYR A 712 3.07 -20.27 -37.67
N ASP A 713 2.93 -19.51 -38.75
CA ASP A 713 2.04 -18.36 -38.69
C ASP A 713 0.56 -18.80 -38.82
N TYR A 714 -0.34 -17.84 -38.68
CA TYR A 714 -1.76 -18.12 -38.71
C TYR A 714 -2.22 -18.64 -40.10
N ASP A 715 -1.55 -18.24 -41.20
CA ASP A 715 -1.84 -18.64 -42.56
C ASP A 715 -1.19 -19.99 -42.93
N GLY A 716 -0.38 -20.56 -42.08
CA GLY A 716 0.21 -21.89 -42.17
C GLY A 716 1.64 -21.93 -42.75
N ALA A 717 2.30 -20.81 -42.92
CA ALA A 717 3.73 -20.77 -43.23
C ALA A 717 4.58 -21.31 -42.07
N GLU A 718 5.59 -22.12 -42.40
CA GLU A 718 6.43 -22.86 -41.45
C GLU A 718 7.77 -22.18 -41.25
N TYR A 719 8.21 -22.08 -39.98
CA TYR A 719 9.51 -21.54 -39.55
C TYR A 719 10.26 -22.60 -38.75
N THR A 720 11.47 -22.92 -39.17
CA THR A 720 12.21 -24.08 -38.66
C THR A 720 13.09 -23.78 -37.47
N SER A 721 13.24 -22.52 -37.12
CA SER A 721 14.01 -22.07 -35.93
C SER A 721 13.37 -20.90 -35.19
N THR A 722 13.77 -20.72 -33.93
CA THR A 722 13.36 -19.54 -33.12
C THR A 722 13.84 -18.25 -33.78
N GLU A 723 15.03 -18.23 -34.37
CA GLU A 723 15.56 -17.07 -35.07
C GLU A 723 14.70 -16.66 -36.27
N ALA A 724 14.30 -17.62 -37.13
CA ALA A 724 13.45 -17.36 -38.28
C ALA A 724 12.05 -16.86 -37.84
N PHE A 725 11.50 -17.42 -36.77
CA PHE A 725 10.27 -16.93 -36.15
C PHE A 725 10.44 -15.50 -35.64
N ASN A 726 11.48 -15.23 -34.81
CA ASN A 726 11.75 -13.92 -34.24
C ASN A 726 11.87 -12.84 -35.32
N GLN A 727 12.64 -13.13 -36.39
CA GLN A 727 12.79 -12.19 -37.50
C GLN A 727 11.43 -11.87 -38.15
N SER A 728 10.67 -12.89 -38.53
CA SER A 728 9.38 -12.70 -39.21
C SER A 728 8.36 -11.97 -38.28
N PHE A 729 8.32 -12.31 -37.00
CA PHE A 729 7.43 -11.64 -36.04
C PHE A 729 7.78 -10.16 -35.87
N MET A 730 9.07 -9.84 -35.74
CA MET A 730 9.53 -8.46 -35.54
C MET A 730 9.36 -7.61 -36.82
N GLU A 731 9.55 -8.19 -38.02
CA GLU A 731 9.22 -7.52 -39.27
C GLU A 731 7.72 -7.19 -39.38
N GLY A 732 6.84 -8.12 -39.00
CA GLY A 732 5.40 -7.90 -38.91
C GLY A 732 5.02 -6.83 -37.87
N ALA A 733 5.70 -6.82 -36.71
CA ALA A 733 5.50 -5.79 -35.70
C ALA A 733 5.93 -4.40 -36.21
N ALA A 734 7.04 -4.32 -36.94
CA ALA A 734 7.49 -3.07 -37.58
C ALA A 734 6.50 -2.60 -38.66
N ALA A 735 6.06 -3.50 -39.55
CA ALA A 735 5.07 -3.18 -40.59
C ALA A 735 3.73 -2.68 -40.03
N SER A 736 3.41 -3.08 -38.81
CA SER A 736 2.24 -2.67 -38.08
C SER A 736 2.40 -1.40 -37.22
N GLY A 737 3.61 -0.85 -37.14
CA GLY A 737 3.94 0.33 -36.30
C GLY A 737 4.08 0.05 -34.81
N GLU A 738 4.15 -1.22 -34.38
CA GLU A 738 4.18 -1.66 -32.98
C GLU A 738 5.54 -2.25 -32.56
N GLN A 739 6.58 -2.07 -33.34
CA GLN A 739 7.92 -2.63 -33.04
C GLN A 739 8.46 -2.18 -31.70
N ALA A 740 8.21 -0.92 -31.30
CA ALA A 740 8.65 -0.35 -30.03
C ALA A 740 8.01 -1.00 -28.80
N ALA A 741 6.94 -1.79 -28.96
CA ALA A 741 6.34 -2.55 -27.88
C ALA A 741 7.13 -3.83 -27.53
N TRP A 742 8.04 -4.28 -28.43
CA TRP A 742 8.70 -5.56 -28.34
C TRP A 742 10.23 -5.42 -28.26
N LEU A 743 10.84 -6.25 -27.44
CA LEU A 743 12.26 -6.49 -27.44
C LEU A 743 12.56 -7.81 -28.18
N GLY A 744 13.24 -7.73 -29.31
CA GLY A 744 13.72 -8.89 -30.05
C GLY A 744 15.13 -9.27 -29.59
N TYR A 745 15.40 -10.57 -29.52
CA TYR A 745 16.71 -11.12 -29.13
C TYR A 745 17.43 -11.72 -30.32
N SER A 746 18.75 -11.54 -30.35
CA SER A 746 19.63 -12.08 -31.40
C SER A 746 20.34 -13.37 -30.99
N ASP A 747 19.98 -13.95 -29.83
CA ASP A 747 20.59 -15.18 -29.31
C ASP A 747 20.10 -16.47 -30.03
N GLY A 748 19.08 -16.35 -30.87
CA GLY A 748 18.48 -17.47 -31.59
C GLY A 748 17.67 -18.44 -30.71
N GLN A 749 17.49 -18.12 -29.42
CA GLN A 749 16.87 -18.97 -28.42
C GLN A 749 15.65 -18.26 -27.76
N THR A 750 15.78 -16.99 -27.44
CA THR A 750 14.78 -16.22 -26.69
C THR A 750 13.72 -15.63 -27.64
N THR A 751 12.44 -15.84 -27.31
CA THR A 751 11.32 -15.25 -28.06
C THR A 751 11.14 -13.77 -27.73
N PRO A 752 10.55 -12.94 -28.61
CA PRO A 752 10.32 -11.53 -28.36
C PRO A 752 9.54 -11.30 -27.07
N GLN A 753 9.92 -10.32 -26.28
CA GLN A 753 9.27 -9.96 -25.03
C GLN A 753 8.68 -8.56 -25.08
N LEU A 754 7.61 -8.33 -24.30
CA LEU A 754 6.98 -7.01 -24.21
C LEU A 754 7.83 -6.08 -23.34
N GLN A 755 8.33 -4.99 -23.90
CA GLN A 755 9.14 -3.98 -23.19
C GLN A 755 8.42 -3.37 -21.98
N ALA A 756 7.10 -3.35 -22.00
CA ALA A 756 6.27 -2.81 -20.94
C ALA A 756 6.45 -3.51 -19.56
N PHE A 757 6.93 -4.77 -19.57
CA PHE A 757 7.17 -5.59 -18.37
C PHE A 757 8.63 -5.73 -18.00
N LEU A 758 9.53 -5.18 -18.81
CA LEU A 758 10.94 -5.18 -18.45
C LEU A 758 11.13 -4.16 -17.35
N SER A 759 11.64 -4.59 -16.22
CA SER A 759 11.99 -3.69 -15.13
C SER A 759 13.05 -2.71 -15.61
N PRO A 760 12.86 -1.38 -15.52
CA PRO A 760 13.96 -0.47 -15.67
C PRO A 760 14.93 -0.77 -14.52
N LEU A 761 16.14 -1.17 -14.84
CA LEU A 761 17.23 -1.14 -13.87
C LEU A 761 17.64 0.33 -13.76
N ASP A 762 17.02 1.08 -12.87
CA ASP A 762 17.41 2.44 -12.55
C ASP A 762 18.73 2.40 -11.78
N VAL A 763 19.81 2.54 -12.54
CA VAL A 763 21.15 2.59 -11.97
C VAL A 763 21.61 4.04 -11.94
N SER A 764 21.68 4.63 -10.76
CA SER A 764 22.33 5.93 -10.57
C SER A 764 23.85 5.71 -10.54
N ILE A 765 24.50 5.77 -11.68
CA ILE A 765 25.97 5.65 -11.77
C ILE A 765 26.71 6.90 -11.30
N GLY A 766 26.00 7.98 -10.97
CA GLY A 766 26.58 9.25 -10.55
C GLY A 766 27.35 9.95 -11.67
N ASN A 767 28.08 10.98 -11.30
CA ASN A 767 28.89 11.73 -12.26
C ASN A 767 30.16 10.95 -12.66
N ILE A 768 30.53 11.05 -13.93
CA ILE A 768 31.82 10.62 -14.45
C ILE A 768 32.61 11.87 -14.82
N GLU A 769 33.78 12.03 -14.23
CA GLU A 769 34.73 13.13 -14.54
C GLU A 769 35.94 12.56 -15.26
N VAL A 770 36.30 13.15 -16.37
CA VAL A 770 37.42 12.73 -17.23
C VAL A 770 38.22 13.94 -17.65
N GLU A 771 39.55 13.81 -17.59
CA GLU A 771 40.48 14.77 -18.14
C GLU A 771 41.09 14.19 -19.43
N ILE A 772 41.05 14.93 -20.54
CA ILE A 772 41.71 14.59 -21.82
C ILE A 772 42.68 15.71 -22.23
N THR A 773 43.68 15.36 -23.00
CA THR A 773 44.59 16.34 -23.59
C THR A 773 43.97 16.99 -24.83
N ASP A 774 44.25 18.23 -25.10
CA ASP A 774 43.73 18.93 -26.27
C ASP A 774 44.05 18.18 -27.56
N GLY A 775 43.01 17.87 -28.33
CA GLY A 775 43.09 17.07 -29.55
C GLY A 775 42.84 15.59 -29.39
N ASP A 776 42.68 15.07 -28.15
CA ASP A 776 42.33 13.67 -27.90
C ASP A 776 40.82 13.45 -27.93
N ILE A 777 40.43 12.18 -28.17
CA ILE A 777 39.03 11.73 -28.15
C ILE A 777 38.83 10.82 -26.94
N TYR A 778 37.81 11.10 -26.12
CA TYR A 778 37.47 10.17 -25.05
C TYR A 778 36.62 9.01 -25.58
N THR A 779 37.23 7.82 -25.62
CA THR A 779 36.61 6.56 -26.08
C THR A 779 36.27 5.60 -24.93
N GLY A 780 36.68 5.95 -23.71
CA GLY A 780 36.60 5.09 -22.54
C GLY A 780 35.25 5.12 -21.80
N LEU A 781 34.22 5.83 -22.29
CA LEU A 781 32.95 6.01 -21.56
C LEU A 781 32.20 4.69 -21.31
N ALA A 782 32.19 3.80 -22.31
CA ALA A 782 31.57 2.48 -22.15
C ALA A 782 32.23 1.68 -21.03
N GLN A 783 33.59 1.68 -20.99
CA GLN A 783 34.33 0.98 -19.94
C GLN A 783 34.12 1.63 -18.55
N ALA A 784 34.12 2.94 -18.47
CA ALA A 784 33.86 3.64 -17.20
C ALA A 784 32.45 3.34 -16.62
N ILE A 785 31.47 3.17 -17.47
CA ILE A 785 30.12 2.75 -17.08
C ILE A 785 30.12 1.28 -16.61
N ILE A 786 30.77 0.39 -17.38
CA ILE A 786 30.96 -1.02 -17.02
C ILE A 786 31.61 -1.15 -15.64
N ASP A 787 32.68 -0.41 -15.40
CA ASP A 787 33.40 -0.43 -14.12
C ASP A 787 32.52 0.04 -12.96
N LYS A 788 31.70 1.08 -13.14
CA LYS A 788 30.76 1.56 -12.13
C LYS A 788 29.64 0.57 -11.87
N LEU A 789 29.03 -0.02 -12.89
CA LEU A 789 28.00 -1.06 -12.74
C LEU A 789 28.55 -2.28 -12.02
N THR A 790 29.77 -2.70 -12.36
CA THR A 790 30.47 -3.80 -11.69
C THR A 790 30.74 -3.49 -10.21
N ALA A 791 31.20 -2.29 -9.90
CA ALA A 791 31.46 -1.85 -8.54
C ALA A 791 30.17 -1.77 -7.67
N MET A 792 29.02 -1.58 -8.31
CA MET A 792 27.71 -1.59 -7.66
C MET A 792 27.13 -3.00 -7.50
N GLY A 793 27.81 -4.05 -7.98
CA GLY A 793 27.34 -5.44 -7.90
C GLY A 793 26.17 -5.75 -8.83
N VAL A 794 25.99 -4.96 -9.89
CA VAL A 794 24.92 -5.19 -10.88
C VAL A 794 25.36 -6.28 -11.85
N GLU A 795 24.56 -7.32 -12.02
CA GLU A 795 24.78 -8.33 -13.06
C GLU A 795 24.31 -7.79 -14.42
N PHE A 796 25.19 -7.75 -15.40
CA PHE A 796 24.92 -7.27 -16.75
C PHE A 796 25.88 -7.86 -17.79
N ASP A 797 25.46 -7.85 -19.06
CA ASP A 797 26.34 -8.22 -20.18
C ASP A 797 27.15 -7.01 -20.69
N ALA A 798 28.40 -6.93 -20.31
CA ALA A 798 29.29 -5.84 -20.67
C ALA A 798 29.43 -5.62 -22.21
N SER A 799 29.24 -6.66 -23.04
CA SER A 799 29.33 -6.57 -24.50
C SER A 799 28.21 -5.72 -25.14
N LYS A 800 27.13 -5.50 -24.38
CA LYS A 800 25.95 -4.76 -24.83
C LYS A 800 25.97 -3.28 -24.44
N ILE A 801 26.92 -2.84 -23.64
CA ILE A 801 27.09 -1.44 -23.30
C ILE A 801 27.89 -0.73 -24.37
N LYS A 802 27.27 0.21 -25.07
CA LYS A 802 27.87 1.05 -26.08
C LYS A 802 27.71 2.50 -25.71
N ALA A 803 28.73 3.31 -25.88
CA ALA A 803 28.69 4.74 -25.61
C ALA A 803 29.23 5.53 -26.81
N VAL A 804 28.83 6.77 -26.92
CA VAL A 804 29.30 7.70 -27.94
C VAL A 804 30.69 8.22 -27.56
N GLU A 805 31.56 8.43 -28.55
CA GLU A 805 32.86 9.10 -28.38
C GLU A 805 32.63 10.60 -28.09
N VAL A 806 33.38 11.17 -27.15
CA VAL A 806 33.28 12.57 -26.78
C VAL A 806 34.57 13.31 -27.11
N LYS A 807 34.46 14.40 -27.83
CA LYS A 807 35.63 15.14 -28.43
C LYS A 807 35.80 16.55 -27.84
N GLU A 808 34.82 17.08 -27.15
CA GLU A 808 34.80 18.48 -26.68
C GLU A 808 34.67 18.54 -25.17
N ALA A 809 35.22 19.62 -24.58
CA ALA A 809 35.00 19.91 -23.17
C ALA A 809 33.54 20.27 -22.95
N GLY A 810 32.96 19.75 -21.88
CA GLY A 810 31.59 20.04 -21.54
C GLY A 810 31.02 19.09 -20.50
N THR A 811 29.77 19.35 -20.12
CA THR A 811 28.98 18.46 -19.28
C THR A 811 27.87 17.85 -20.13
N TYR A 812 27.85 16.55 -20.21
CA TYR A 812 26.95 15.77 -21.03
C TYR A 812 26.01 14.97 -20.13
N ASP A 813 24.75 14.85 -20.53
CA ASP A 813 23.81 13.96 -19.90
C ASP A 813 24.12 12.51 -20.33
N LEU A 814 24.45 11.65 -19.37
CA LEU A 814 24.82 10.27 -19.64
C LEU A 814 23.68 9.47 -20.27
N SER A 815 22.42 9.82 -20.01
CA SER A 815 21.26 9.18 -20.61
C SER A 815 21.20 9.36 -22.13
N SER A 816 21.74 10.46 -22.65
CA SER A 816 21.83 10.76 -24.09
C SER A 816 23.00 10.06 -24.79
N LEU A 817 23.96 9.53 -24.05
CA LEU A 817 25.19 8.94 -24.55
C LEU A 817 25.19 7.40 -24.51
N LEU A 818 24.17 6.80 -23.96
CA LEU A 818 24.11 5.36 -23.74
C LEU A 818 23.16 4.66 -24.70
N TYR A 819 23.65 3.58 -25.30
CA TYR A 819 22.84 2.63 -26.07
C TYR A 819 22.95 1.25 -25.41
N SER A 820 22.00 0.85 -24.60
CA SER A 820 22.01 -0.51 -24.06
C SER A 820 20.63 -1.02 -23.73
N THR A 821 20.37 -2.24 -24.18
CA THR A 821 19.30 -3.11 -23.64
C THR A 821 19.95 -4.41 -23.26
N GLN A 822 19.84 -4.82 -22.03
CA GLN A 822 20.22 -6.15 -21.58
C GLN A 822 19.00 -7.05 -21.52
N ASP A 823 19.18 -8.36 -21.71
CA ASP A 823 18.10 -9.35 -21.65
C ASP A 823 17.32 -9.24 -20.33
N GLY A 824 16.06 -8.84 -20.41
CA GLY A 824 15.17 -8.69 -19.26
C GLY A 824 15.25 -7.36 -18.51
N TYR A 825 16.17 -6.43 -18.86
CA TYR A 825 16.28 -5.14 -18.17
C TYR A 825 16.48 -4.00 -19.15
N LYS A 826 15.78 -2.88 -18.92
CA LYS A 826 16.09 -1.60 -19.55
C LYS A 826 17.00 -0.84 -18.59
N ILE A 827 18.27 -0.66 -18.95
CA ILE A 827 19.18 0.18 -18.17
C ILE A 827 18.80 1.64 -18.45
N THR A 828 18.19 2.31 -17.49
CA THR A 828 18.01 3.76 -17.49
C THR A 828 19.04 4.36 -16.53
N ILE A 829 19.72 5.40 -16.96
CA ILE A 829 20.56 6.19 -16.07
C ILE A 829 19.62 7.18 -15.39
N GLY A 830 19.39 6.99 -14.08
CA GLY A 830 18.53 7.85 -13.28
C GLY A 830 18.98 9.32 -13.32
N ASP A 831 18.05 10.21 -13.02
CA ASP A 831 18.25 11.66 -13.02
C ASP A 831 19.54 12.07 -12.28
N GLY A 832 20.48 12.70 -13.00
CA GLY A 832 21.67 13.32 -12.42
C GLY A 832 23.00 12.71 -12.82
N GLY A 833 23.07 11.63 -13.58
CA GLY A 833 24.33 11.11 -14.12
C GLY A 833 24.87 12.04 -15.23
N LYS A 834 25.98 12.73 -15.00
CA LYS A 834 26.62 13.64 -15.96
C LYS A 834 28.02 13.18 -16.24
N LEU A 835 28.42 13.25 -17.52
CA LEU A 835 29.81 13.17 -17.93
C LEU A 835 30.36 14.60 -18.00
N THR A 836 31.38 14.88 -17.19
CA THR A 836 32.12 16.14 -17.29
C THR A 836 33.47 15.85 -17.91
N VAL A 837 33.74 16.42 -19.08
CA VAL A 837 35.03 16.31 -19.79
C VAL A 837 35.76 17.62 -19.63
N THR A 838 36.95 17.56 -19.03
CA THR A 838 37.86 18.68 -18.90
C THR A 838 39.01 18.50 -19.89
N VAL A 839 39.27 19.48 -20.77
CA VAL A 839 40.38 19.46 -21.71
C VAL A 839 41.52 20.25 -21.09
N ASN A 840 42.61 19.55 -20.79
CA ASN A 840 43.88 20.17 -20.38
C ASN A 840 44.71 20.61 -21.58
N ALA A 841 45.14 21.87 -21.60
CA ALA A 841 46.04 22.36 -22.67
C ALA A 841 47.31 21.51 -22.76
N LYS A 842 47.69 21.13 -23.97
CA LYS A 842 48.91 20.38 -24.24
C LYS A 842 50.10 21.13 -23.66
N LYS A 843 50.81 20.56 -22.69
CA LYS A 843 52.00 21.14 -22.09
C LYS A 843 53.01 21.43 -23.23
N PRO A 844 53.55 22.67 -23.40
CA PRO A 844 54.54 22.94 -24.44
C PRO A 844 55.67 21.95 -24.27
N GLU A 845 56.09 21.29 -25.37
CA GLU A 845 57.31 20.48 -25.41
C GLU A 845 58.46 21.40 -25.10
N VAL A 846 59.14 21.20 -23.96
CA VAL A 846 60.41 21.83 -23.64
C VAL A 846 61.44 21.10 -24.48
N PRO A 847 62.24 21.80 -25.35
CA PRO A 847 63.28 21.17 -26.11
C PRO A 847 64.28 20.49 -25.17
N PRO A 848 64.86 19.34 -25.53
CA PRO A 848 65.80 18.61 -24.69
C PRO A 848 66.98 19.50 -24.36
N VAL A 849 67.19 19.78 -23.07
CA VAL A 849 68.42 20.42 -22.58
C VAL A 849 69.42 19.30 -22.32
N ASP A 850 70.56 19.36 -23.00
CA ASP A 850 71.73 18.45 -22.84
C ASP A 850 72.13 18.31 -21.35
N PRO A 851 72.46 17.12 -20.88
CA PRO A 851 72.81 16.90 -19.47
C PRO A 851 74.15 17.52 -19.07
N PRO A 852 74.29 18.23 -17.98
CA PRO A 852 75.60 18.55 -17.41
C PRO A 852 76.23 17.34 -16.75
N ILE A 853 77.51 17.16 -17.08
CA ILE A 853 78.42 16.15 -16.57
C ILE A 853 78.51 16.23 -15.03
N GLY A 854 78.59 15.10 -14.37
CA GLY A 854 78.56 14.95 -12.92
C GLY A 854 79.77 15.47 -12.13
N PRO A 855 79.89 15.30 -10.82
CA PRO A 855 80.50 14.10 -10.30
C PRO A 855 79.85 13.46 -9.07
N SER A 856 80.02 12.20 -9.09
CA SER A 856 80.18 11.14 -8.08
C SER A 856 80.08 11.38 -6.56
N VAL A 857 79.47 10.41 -5.91
CA VAL A 857 79.73 9.75 -4.63
C VAL A 857 79.35 10.44 -3.32
N ILE A 858 78.57 9.82 -2.52
CA ILE A 858 78.82 8.92 -1.37
C ILE A 858 77.55 8.38 -0.73
N ASN A 859 77.57 7.11 -0.31
CA ASN A 859 76.73 6.34 0.55
C ASN A 859 76.36 7.04 1.88
N ASP A 860 75.18 6.81 2.49
CA ASP A 860 74.98 5.84 3.57
C ASP A 860 73.59 5.91 4.14
N ALA A 861 72.95 4.80 4.22
CA ALA A 861 72.35 4.04 5.30
C ALA A 861 71.52 4.71 6.38
N ALA A 862 70.32 4.15 6.51
CA ALA A 862 69.63 3.77 7.75
C ALA A 862 68.91 4.86 8.62
N TYR A 863 67.60 4.82 8.64
CA TYR A 863 66.74 4.29 9.71
C TYR A 863 65.30 4.40 9.24
#